data_89d733671cef8ba7b5ab3961c7ff2d0c
#
_entry.id   89d733671cef8ba7b5ab3961c7ff2d0c
#
_cell.length_a   1.000
_cell.length_b   1.000
_cell.length_c   1.000
_cell.angle_alpha   90.00
_cell.angle_beta   90.00
_cell.angle_gamma   90.00
#
_symmetry.space_group_name_H-M   'P 1'
#
loop_
_entity.id
_entity.type
_entity.pdbx_description
1 polymer ?
#
loop_
_entity_poly.entity_id
_entity_poly.type
_entity_poly.pdbx_seq_one_letter_code
_entity_poly.pdbx_strand_id
1 'polypeptide(L)'
;MVVVGYGVQKKSDVTGSVTSVNKERLEKLPVTNVLQAVQGAAAGVTITQSSSIPGDAPSALVRGQNSINANSGPYIVVDGVPINKTGGSLNDIAPSDIESMEILKDASATAIYGTNGANGVILITTKHGKSGKPTIRYSGYIGLEDFSHKLKFCDGNQIIQRYKDYIAINPGESMYNDNVKYANEAENYEKGIQTDWIYDEASQTGIITDHNISVAGGAERVRYYVSGDYLSQKGVLKGFNYKRYSLRTNIDMDVTNYLKVGTNTYIASHNRDGGRVNFLNAEAMSPWGKMYNEDGSYCIYPMYSEQLWANPMIGQTKQAERRQWNVSINGFAEMDFGNIWKPLAGLKYKLNAGFSYAPARTNTYTGAAANDLNGTGEIINKDTQTYTIENILTYAKDIEKHHFDLTGLYAASRKKYSESTAKGSKFINDDLGFDNLEGAESATVKSYADLYTTVSQMGRLNYSYDSRYLFTFTVRRDGSSVFGENNKYGVFPSVALGWNIANEQFMQKSQNWLNNLKLRLSYGKSGNEAIGVYQTLMKMDVKKFAMGKNSAVGLVPNSRMGNSNLSWETTKTFNVGLDFGLLNNRINGNLDIYTSTTTGLLLKRNLPKVSGFSDVYANMGKTANKGVEFTVNSKNIVTKDFTWGTTLVFSWNQNRIKDLYGDGKDDLGNRWFIGQPIGVIYDYDMVGIWQEDEIAAGLHKKWDPVAEAGDVKLADRNNDGKIDDNDRHVKGQTTPKWIGGITNTFTYKGLSLSVFIQTVQGMKNNNNLIGMAGDEMGRRNTTTEIGYWTPENKSNEWRSLRKNSNRHGYGFAQNASFTRVKDVTLSYAFPETTMHKVGLGGLTVYFTGRNLFTFTDWIGWDPETRQDGRGSGKWEDNYPMTKSYTFGINLTF
;
A
#
# COMPACT_ATOMS: atom_id res chain seq x y z
N MET A 1 1.16 -19.49 21.61
CA MET A 1 1.96 -20.01 20.49
C MET A 1 2.02 -18.94 19.43
N VAL A 2 3.14 -18.79 18.75
CA VAL A 2 3.35 -17.83 17.64
C VAL A 2 3.88 -18.62 16.45
N VAL A 3 3.35 -18.36 15.25
CA VAL A 3 3.87 -18.97 14.03
C VAL A 3 5.14 -18.22 13.63
N VAL A 4 6.25 -18.94 13.52
CA VAL A 4 7.54 -18.38 13.12
C VAL A 4 8.08 -19.24 11.96
N GLY A 5 7.75 -18.81 10.76
CA GLY A 5 8.16 -19.50 9.54
C GLY A 5 7.55 -20.89 9.39
N TYR A 6 8.38 -21.91 9.33
CA TYR A 6 7.96 -23.31 9.13
C TYR A 6 7.56 -24.03 10.42
N GLY A 7 7.51 -23.35 11.56
CA GLY A 7 7.17 -23.93 12.85
C GLY A 7 6.35 -23.02 13.75
N VAL A 8 5.85 -23.60 14.83
CA VAL A 8 5.12 -22.88 15.89
C VAL A 8 5.96 -22.91 17.15
N GLN A 9 6.24 -21.75 17.74
CA GLN A 9 7.03 -21.63 18.96
C GLN A 9 6.19 -21.03 20.11
N LYS A 10 6.57 -21.33 21.34
CA LYS A 10 6.04 -20.61 22.50
C LYS A 10 6.50 -19.16 22.41
N LYS A 11 5.62 -18.19 22.68
CA LYS A 11 5.97 -16.75 22.66
C LYS A 11 7.15 -16.42 23.59
N SER A 12 7.28 -17.14 24.70
CA SER A 12 8.42 -17.05 25.62
C SER A 12 9.76 -17.35 24.96
N ASP A 13 9.78 -18.26 23.97
CA ASP A 13 11.01 -18.83 23.41
C ASP A 13 11.44 -18.13 22.10
N VAL A 14 10.59 -17.25 21.57
CA VAL A 14 10.89 -16.43 20.38
C VAL A 14 11.97 -15.42 20.72
N THR A 15 13.10 -15.45 20.00
CA THR A 15 14.24 -14.52 20.18
C THR A 15 14.17 -13.31 19.25
N GLY A 16 13.41 -13.38 18.17
CA GLY A 16 13.24 -12.29 17.19
C GLY A 16 12.14 -11.30 17.57
N SER A 17 12.13 -10.13 16.88
CA SER A 17 11.08 -9.13 17.00
C SER A 17 9.87 -9.53 16.16
N VAL A 18 8.78 -9.92 16.82
CA VAL A 18 7.53 -10.36 16.21
C VAL A 18 6.36 -9.59 16.82
N THR A 19 5.51 -9.02 15.98
CA THR A 19 4.26 -8.38 16.40
C THR A 19 3.08 -9.24 15.94
N SER A 20 2.26 -9.68 16.89
CA SER A 20 1.00 -10.38 16.60
C SER A 20 -0.15 -9.36 16.59
N VAL A 21 -1.00 -9.43 15.58
CA VAL A 21 -2.18 -8.59 15.45
C VAL A 21 -3.32 -9.18 16.29
N ASN A 22 -4.07 -8.31 16.97
CA ASN A 22 -5.18 -8.76 17.81
C ASN A 22 -6.30 -9.39 16.94
N LYS A 23 -6.67 -10.63 17.25
CA LYS A 23 -7.72 -11.39 16.58
C LYS A 23 -9.08 -10.69 16.62
N GLU A 24 -9.47 -10.13 17.78
CA GLU A 24 -10.74 -9.41 17.89
C GLU A 24 -10.84 -8.24 16.93
N ARG A 25 -9.72 -7.56 16.66
CA ARG A 25 -9.66 -6.47 15.70
C ARG A 25 -9.90 -6.98 14.28
N LEU A 26 -9.36 -8.14 13.92
CA LEU A 26 -9.57 -8.75 12.61
C LEU A 26 -11.02 -9.23 12.41
N GLU A 27 -11.68 -9.72 13.45
CA GLU A 27 -13.04 -10.27 13.37
C GLU A 27 -14.16 -9.22 13.47
N LYS A 28 -13.89 -8.05 14.12
CA LYS A 28 -14.94 -7.03 14.38
C LYS A 28 -14.83 -5.80 13.49
N LEU A 29 -13.71 -5.64 12.73
CA LEU A 29 -13.58 -4.51 11.82
C LEU A 29 -14.06 -4.88 10.42
N PRO A 30 -15.07 -4.18 9.87
CA PRO A 30 -15.51 -4.36 8.51
C PRO A 30 -14.48 -3.74 7.55
N VAL A 31 -13.54 -4.54 7.09
CA VAL A 31 -12.46 -4.14 6.19
C VAL A 31 -12.43 -5.03 4.95
N THR A 32 -12.15 -4.44 3.80
CA THR A 32 -12.01 -5.17 2.53
C THR A 32 -10.65 -5.84 2.40
N ASN A 33 -9.65 -5.33 3.11
CA ASN A 33 -8.29 -5.83 3.12
C ASN A 33 -7.73 -5.84 4.55
N VAL A 34 -7.07 -6.93 4.93
CA VAL A 34 -6.54 -7.11 6.29
C VAL A 34 -5.53 -6.05 6.72
N LEU A 35 -4.76 -5.46 5.80
CA LEU A 35 -3.83 -4.36 6.12
C LEU A 35 -4.55 -3.14 6.68
N GLN A 36 -5.79 -2.88 6.27
CA GLN A 36 -6.58 -1.78 6.81
C GLN A 36 -6.85 -1.97 8.32
N ALA A 37 -7.02 -3.21 8.77
CA ALA A 37 -7.20 -3.50 10.20
C ALA A 37 -5.90 -3.30 11.01
N VAL A 38 -4.75 -3.37 10.37
CA VAL A 38 -3.43 -3.26 11.03
C VAL A 38 -2.90 -1.82 11.02
N GLN A 39 -3.46 -0.96 10.18
CA GLN A 39 -3.00 0.43 10.02
C GLN A 39 -2.97 1.19 11.36
N GLY A 40 -1.77 1.62 11.79
CA GLY A 40 -1.54 2.31 13.06
C GLY A 40 -1.67 1.44 14.32
N ALA A 41 -1.99 0.14 14.18
CA ALA A 41 -2.21 -0.79 15.29
C ALA A 41 -1.02 -1.75 15.54
N ALA A 42 0.02 -1.70 14.71
CA ALA A 42 1.22 -2.52 14.84
C ALA A 42 2.48 -1.64 14.83
N ALA A 43 3.30 -1.74 15.88
CA ALA A 43 4.55 -1.00 15.97
C ALA A 43 5.55 -1.45 14.90
N GLY A 44 6.25 -0.48 14.28
CA GLY A 44 7.22 -0.73 13.22
C GLY A 44 6.61 -0.98 11.84
N VAL A 45 5.30 -0.83 11.68
CA VAL A 45 4.60 -1.04 10.41
C VAL A 45 3.90 0.25 9.98
N THR A 46 4.33 0.78 8.85
CA THR A 46 3.68 1.93 8.20
C THR A 46 2.76 1.40 7.11
N ILE A 47 1.46 1.57 7.28
CA ILE A 47 0.48 1.24 6.25
C ILE A 47 -0.11 2.56 5.75
N THR A 48 -0.02 2.79 4.45
CA THR A 48 -0.53 4.00 3.79
C THR A 48 -1.64 3.60 2.84
N GLN A 49 -2.79 4.21 3.01
CA GLN A 49 -3.92 4.10 2.09
C GLN A 49 -3.92 5.31 1.18
N SER A 50 -3.17 5.22 0.07
CA SER A 50 -3.05 6.32 -0.89
C SER A 50 -4.32 6.58 -1.70
N SER A 51 -5.29 5.67 -1.66
CA SER A 51 -6.58 5.76 -2.36
C SER A 51 -7.63 4.94 -1.62
N SER A 52 -8.90 5.38 -1.70
CA SER A 52 -10.06 4.59 -1.28
C SER A 52 -10.80 3.95 -2.47
N ILE A 53 -10.16 3.83 -3.63
CA ILE A 53 -10.74 3.13 -4.78
C ILE A 53 -11.18 1.72 -4.37
N PRO A 54 -12.42 1.33 -4.67
CA PRO A 54 -12.91 -0.02 -4.39
C PRO A 54 -11.96 -1.11 -4.91
N GLY A 55 -11.56 -2.01 -3.99
CA GLY A 55 -10.67 -3.12 -4.30
C GLY A 55 -9.18 -2.77 -4.38
N ASP A 56 -8.74 -1.53 -4.12
CA ASP A 56 -7.33 -1.20 -4.02
C ASP A 56 -6.76 -1.65 -2.66
N ALA A 57 -5.52 -2.15 -2.70
CA ALA A 57 -4.81 -2.58 -1.51
C ALA A 57 -3.95 -1.45 -0.96
N PRO A 58 -3.93 -1.22 0.38
CA PRO A 58 -2.97 -0.32 1.00
C PRO A 58 -1.53 -0.80 0.78
N SER A 59 -0.60 0.13 0.75
CA SER A 59 0.84 -0.19 0.79
C SER A 59 1.32 -0.37 2.23
N ALA A 60 2.29 -1.27 2.42
CA ALA A 60 2.89 -1.52 3.73
C ALA A 60 4.42 -1.41 3.66
N LEU A 61 5.02 -0.84 4.70
CA LEU A 61 6.46 -0.80 4.94
C LEU A 61 6.75 -1.27 6.36
N VAL A 62 7.79 -2.08 6.53
CA VAL A 62 8.26 -2.51 7.85
C VAL A 62 9.61 -1.86 8.11
N ARG A 63 9.73 -1.08 9.20
CA ARG A 63 10.96 -0.39 9.63
C ARG A 63 11.55 0.58 8.60
N GLY A 64 10.68 1.13 7.73
CA GLY A 64 11.06 2.14 6.73
C GLY A 64 11.55 1.56 5.40
N GLN A 65 12.04 2.43 4.53
CA GLN A 65 12.49 2.08 3.19
C GLN A 65 13.97 1.74 3.21
N ASN A 66 14.33 0.54 2.73
CA ASN A 66 15.72 0.06 2.72
C ASN A 66 16.43 0.35 1.40
N SER A 67 15.72 0.38 0.29
CA SER A 67 16.27 0.60 -1.05
C SER A 67 15.66 1.81 -1.74
N ILE A 68 16.42 2.43 -2.63
CA ILE A 68 15.99 3.59 -3.42
C ILE A 68 15.09 3.15 -4.58
N ASN A 69 15.52 2.14 -5.35
CA ASN A 69 14.83 1.70 -6.58
C ASN A 69 14.08 0.39 -6.44
N ALA A 70 14.38 -0.39 -5.40
CA ALA A 70 13.73 -1.68 -5.17
C ALA A 70 12.38 -1.54 -4.48
N ASN A 71 11.52 -2.54 -4.68
CA ASN A 71 10.32 -2.69 -3.87
C ASN A 71 10.73 -2.85 -2.40
N SER A 72 10.23 -1.97 -1.55
CA SER A 72 10.45 -1.98 -0.10
C SER A 72 9.27 -2.58 0.67
N GLY A 73 8.25 -3.10 0.00
CA GLY A 73 7.11 -3.75 0.64
C GLY A 73 7.49 -5.08 1.30
N PRO A 74 6.78 -5.49 2.36
CA PRO A 74 7.04 -6.75 3.07
C PRO A 74 6.70 -7.98 2.21
N TYR A 75 7.35 -9.08 2.53
CA TYR A 75 7.00 -10.38 1.98
C TYR A 75 5.75 -10.92 2.67
N ILE A 76 4.76 -11.33 1.90
CA ILE A 76 3.45 -11.76 2.44
C ILE A 76 3.29 -13.25 2.20
N VAL A 77 3.11 -14.00 3.29
CA VAL A 77 2.98 -15.46 3.28
C VAL A 77 1.65 -15.85 3.92
N VAL A 78 0.86 -16.64 3.22
CA VAL A 78 -0.44 -17.15 3.69
C VAL A 78 -0.39 -18.67 3.71
N ASP A 79 -0.53 -19.28 4.87
CA ASP A 79 -0.44 -20.72 5.10
C ASP A 79 0.81 -21.37 4.46
N GLY A 80 1.94 -20.62 4.49
CA GLY A 80 3.21 -21.06 3.89
C GLY A 80 3.38 -20.66 2.41
N VAL A 81 2.37 -20.10 1.74
CA VAL A 81 2.45 -19.69 0.34
C VAL A 81 2.73 -18.20 0.20
N PRO A 82 3.77 -17.79 -0.55
CA PRO A 82 4.10 -16.39 -0.77
C PRO A 82 3.20 -15.74 -1.83
N ILE A 83 2.13 -15.07 -1.43
CA ILE A 83 1.11 -14.56 -2.36
C ILE A 83 1.60 -13.41 -3.26
N ASN A 84 2.46 -12.53 -2.78
CA ASN A 84 2.98 -11.41 -3.59
C ASN A 84 4.01 -11.80 -4.67
N LYS A 85 4.47 -13.05 -4.65
CA LYS A 85 5.33 -13.62 -5.72
C LYS A 85 4.53 -14.44 -6.73
N THR A 86 3.30 -14.83 -6.39
CA THR A 86 2.45 -15.73 -7.21
C THR A 86 1.44 -14.99 -8.07
N GLY A 87 1.40 -13.66 -8.03
CA GLY A 87 0.40 -12.83 -8.71
C GLY A 87 -0.87 -12.60 -7.88
N GLY A 88 -0.95 -13.17 -6.68
CA GLY A 88 -2.00 -12.92 -5.71
C GLY A 88 -1.80 -11.64 -4.90
N SER A 89 -2.82 -11.28 -4.13
CA SER A 89 -2.82 -10.13 -3.25
C SER A 89 -3.54 -10.44 -1.93
N LEU A 90 -3.41 -9.56 -0.94
CA LEU A 90 -4.20 -9.67 0.30
C LEU A 90 -5.70 -9.46 0.10
N ASN A 91 -6.10 -8.92 -1.05
CA ASN A 91 -7.52 -8.84 -1.42
C ASN A 91 -8.14 -10.20 -1.78
N ASP A 92 -7.32 -11.25 -1.98
CA ASP A 92 -7.82 -12.60 -2.28
C ASP A 92 -8.42 -13.28 -1.04
N ILE A 93 -8.14 -12.74 0.16
CA ILE A 93 -8.45 -13.39 1.43
C ILE A 93 -9.50 -12.58 2.17
N ALA A 94 -10.61 -13.24 2.52
CA ALA A 94 -11.59 -12.66 3.42
C ALA A 94 -10.97 -12.46 4.81
N PRO A 95 -11.05 -11.27 5.42
CA PRO A 95 -10.54 -11.05 6.78
C PRO A 95 -11.14 -12.00 7.81
N SER A 96 -12.38 -12.42 7.61
CA SER A 96 -13.10 -13.41 8.44
C SER A 96 -12.50 -14.82 8.42
N ASP A 97 -11.69 -15.17 7.39
CA ASP A 97 -11.01 -16.46 7.29
C ASP A 97 -9.67 -16.51 8.04
N ILE A 98 -9.20 -15.37 8.57
CA ILE A 98 -7.90 -15.27 9.21
C ILE A 98 -8.00 -15.70 10.68
N GLU A 99 -7.12 -16.62 11.10
CA GLU A 99 -6.95 -17.04 12.49
C GLU A 99 -5.93 -16.17 13.21
N SER A 100 -4.78 -15.87 12.56
CA SER A 100 -3.75 -15.03 13.13
C SER A 100 -2.93 -14.30 12.05
N MET A 101 -2.30 -13.21 12.46
CA MET A 101 -1.38 -12.44 11.64
C MET A 101 -0.17 -12.04 12.49
N GLU A 102 1.01 -12.45 12.05
CA GLU A 102 2.28 -12.12 12.67
C GLU A 102 3.14 -11.30 11.72
N ILE A 103 3.81 -10.29 12.25
CA ILE A 103 4.72 -9.43 11.49
C ILE A 103 6.13 -9.61 12.03
N LEU A 104 6.99 -10.19 11.20
CA LEU A 104 8.40 -10.43 11.50
C LEU A 104 9.22 -9.22 11.06
N LYS A 105 9.98 -8.63 11.97
CA LYS A 105 10.58 -7.30 11.73
C LYS A 105 12.11 -7.28 11.76
N ASP A 106 12.74 -8.22 12.43
CA ASP A 106 14.20 -8.26 12.52
C ASP A 106 14.82 -9.39 11.68
N ALA A 107 16.12 -9.32 11.48
CA ALA A 107 16.84 -10.25 10.64
C ALA A 107 16.80 -11.71 11.15
N SER A 108 16.66 -11.95 12.47
CA SER A 108 16.56 -13.30 13.00
C SER A 108 15.19 -13.93 12.74
N ALA A 109 14.12 -13.17 12.96
CA ALA A 109 12.76 -13.61 12.69
C ALA A 109 12.53 -13.83 11.18
N THR A 110 13.09 -12.94 10.32
CA THR A 110 12.90 -13.00 8.88
C THR A 110 13.90 -13.92 8.15
N ALA A 111 14.97 -14.38 8.79
CA ALA A 111 16.03 -15.21 8.19
C ALA A 111 15.50 -16.49 7.51
N ILE A 112 14.41 -17.01 8.02
CA ILE A 112 13.70 -18.17 7.45
C ILE A 112 13.22 -17.92 6.01
N TYR A 113 12.90 -16.65 5.69
CA TYR A 113 12.46 -16.20 4.36
C TYR A 113 13.60 -15.62 3.52
N GLY A 114 14.82 -15.54 4.09
CA GLY A 114 16.06 -15.18 3.41
C GLY A 114 15.98 -13.84 2.70
N THR A 115 16.23 -13.84 1.41
CA THR A 115 16.23 -12.65 0.56
C THR A 115 14.89 -11.95 0.48
N ASN A 116 13.79 -12.65 0.68
CA ASN A 116 12.46 -12.08 0.72
C ASN A 116 12.16 -11.40 2.05
N GLY A 117 12.95 -11.66 3.10
CA GLY A 117 12.77 -11.13 4.45
C GLY A 117 13.39 -9.76 4.71
N ALA A 118 14.14 -9.17 3.76
CA ALA A 118 14.87 -7.92 3.96
C ALA A 118 13.98 -6.72 4.33
N ASN A 119 12.75 -6.70 3.86
CA ASN A 119 11.78 -5.65 4.09
C ASN A 119 10.68 -6.06 5.10
N GLY A 120 10.97 -7.07 5.95
CA GLY A 120 9.99 -7.65 6.86
C GLY A 120 9.10 -8.70 6.20
N VAL A 121 8.41 -9.49 7.03
CA VAL A 121 7.51 -10.54 6.57
C VAL A 121 6.19 -10.45 7.30
N ILE A 122 5.08 -10.53 6.58
CA ILE A 122 3.73 -10.65 7.11
C ILE A 122 3.30 -12.10 6.93
N LEU A 123 3.10 -12.80 8.06
CA LEU A 123 2.59 -14.15 8.10
C LEU A 123 1.12 -14.14 8.41
N ILE A 124 0.32 -14.77 7.59
CA ILE A 124 -1.11 -14.94 7.81
C ILE A 124 -1.38 -16.43 7.90
N THR A 125 -1.99 -16.83 9.00
CA THR A 125 -2.53 -18.17 9.19
C THR A 125 -4.04 -18.08 9.08
N THR A 126 -4.62 -18.92 8.22
CA THR A 126 -6.07 -18.99 8.07
C THR A 126 -6.68 -20.03 9.00
N LYS A 127 -7.98 -20.01 9.16
CA LYS A 127 -8.71 -20.93 10.04
C LYS A 127 -8.61 -22.36 9.51
N HIS A 128 -8.42 -23.31 10.42
CA HIS A 128 -8.43 -24.76 10.19
C HIS A 128 -9.55 -25.43 10.97
N GLY A 129 -9.93 -26.63 10.54
CA GLY A 129 -10.85 -27.48 11.27
C GLY A 129 -10.28 -27.98 12.59
N LYS A 130 -11.14 -28.24 13.55
CA LYS A 130 -10.83 -28.89 14.83
C LYS A 130 -11.66 -30.16 14.94
N SER A 131 -11.12 -31.18 15.64
CA SER A 131 -11.92 -32.38 15.96
C SER A 131 -13.15 -31.98 16.77
N GLY A 132 -14.32 -32.49 16.38
CA GLY A 132 -15.59 -32.19 17.02
C GLY A 132 -16.73 -32.03 16.01
N LYS A 133 -17.91 -31.70 16.52
CA LYS A 133 -19.09 -31.46 15.67
C LYS A 133 -18.82 -30.30 14.70
N PRO A 134 -19.36 -30.36 13.48
CA PRO A 134 -19.28 -29.25 12.56
C PRO A 134 -19.87 -27.97 13.15
N THR A 135 -19.16 -26.87 13.00
CA THR A 135 -19.63 -25.54 13.38
C THR A 135 -19.80 -24.72 12.12
N ILE A 136 -20.98 -24.21 11.88
CA ILE A 136 -21.28 -23.29 10.78
C ILE A 136 -21.19 -21.88 11.32
N ARG A 137 -20.51 -20.99 10.60
CA ARG A 137 -20.44 -19.57 10.94
C ARG A 137 -20.87 -18.74 9.74
N TYR A 138 -21.63 -17.71 10.03
CA TYR A 138 -21.93 -16.64 9.09
C TYR A 138 -21.38 -15.33 9.67
N SER A 139 -20.65 -14.58 8.86
CA SER A 139 -20.18 -13.23 9.17
C SER A 139 -20.59 -12.33 8.02
N GLY A 140 -21.33 -11.28 8.28
CA GLY A 140 -21.75 -10.37 7.22
C GLY A 140 -21.92 -8.96 7.74
N TYR A 141 -21.75 -7.99 6.81
CA TYR A 141 -22.02 -6.59 7.10
C TYR A 141 -22.52 -5.83 5.87
N ILE A 142 -23.22 -4.75 6.16
CA ILE A 142 -23.60 -3.72 5.20
C ILE A 142 -23.13 -2.35 5.72
N GLY A 143 -22.61 -1.51 4.85
CA GLY A 143 -22.13 -0.18 5.21
C GLY A 143 -22.42 0.85 4.14
N LEU A 144 -22.52 2.10 4.58
CA LEU A 144 -22.62 3.28 3.75
C LEU A 144 -21.28 4.00 3.78
N GLU A 145 -20.83 4.49 2.64
CA GLU A 145 -19.59 5.24 2.48
C GLU A 145 -19.91 6.64 1.93
N ASP A 146 -19.20 7.65 2.45
CA ASP A 146 -19.25 9.04 1.99
C ASP A 146 -17.81 9.60 2.03
N PHE A 147 -17.59 10.79 1.47
CA PHE A 147 -16.33 11.50 1.56
C PHE A 147 -15.93 11.71 3.03
N SER A 148 -14.68 11.45 3.39
CA SER A 148 -14.16 11.73 4.74
C SER A 148 -14.13 13.23 5.03
N HIS A 149 -13.85 14.04 4.00
CA HIS A 149 -13.87 15.48 4.00
C HIS A 149 -14.54 15.97 2.71
N LYS A 150 -15.37 17.01 2.79
CA LYS A 150 -16.03 17.64 1.63
C LYS A 150 -15.49 19.06 1.46
N LEU A 151 -14.80 19.30 0.36
CA LEU A 151 -14.33 20.63 -0.02
C LEU A 151 -15.48 21.46 -0.58
N LYS A 152 -15.54 22.74 -0.24
CA LYS A 152 -16.47 23.69 -0.85
C LYS A 152 -15.81 24.31 -2.07
N PHE A 153 -16.37 24.11 -3.26
CA PHE A 153 -15.93 24.73 -4.50
C PHE A 153 -16.65 26.06 -4.73
N CYS A 154 -16.09 26.91 -5.62
CA CYS A 154 -16.73 28.17 -5.99
C CYS A 154 -18.09 27.90 -6.63
N ASP A 155 -19.11 28.60 -6.17
CA ASP A 155 -20.43 28.65 -6.81
C ASP A 155 -20.39 29.51 -8.09
N GLY A 156 -21.55 29.60 -8.78
CA GLY A 156 -21.63 30.30 -10.06
C GLY A 156 -21.29 31.80 -10.01
N ASN A 157 -21.56 32.47 -8.89
CA ASN A 157 -21.21 33.88 -8.73
C ASN A 157 -19.74 34.06 -8.39
N GLN A 158 -19.21 33.20 -7.54
CA GLN A 158 -17.81 33.23 -7.14
C GLN A 158 -16.88 32.91 -8.32
N ILE A 159 -17.24 31.97 -9.21
CA ILE A 159 -16.43 31.68 -10.38
C ILE A 159 -16.44 32.80 -11.40
N ILE A 160 -17.59 33.49 -11.61
CA ILE A 160 -17.67 34.66 -12.48
C ILE A 160 -16.80 35.80 -11.96
N GLN A 161 -16.86 36.09 -10.65
CA GLN A 161 -16.00 37.11 -10.04
C GLN A 161 -14.52 36.77 -10.24
N ARG A 162 -14.15 35.51 -10.02
CA ARG A 162 -12.78 34.99 -10.24
C ARG A 162 -12.33 35.14 -11.70
N TYR A 163 -13.21 34.91 -12.67
CA TYR A 163 -12.91 35.12 -14.08
C TYR A 163 -12.72 36.61 -14.41
N LYS A 164 -13.54 37.49 -13.85
CA LYS A 164 -13.39 38.95 -14.04
C LYS A 164 -12.05 39.44 -13.46
N ASP A 165 -11.70 38.99 -12.25
CA ASP A 165 -10.43 39.36 -11.62
C ASP A 165 -9.22 38.77 -12.41
N TYR A 166 -9.35 37.56 -12.94
CA TYR A 166 -8.33 36.97 -13.81
C TYR A 166 -8.11 37.75 -15.08
N ILE A 167 -9.20 38.18 -15.77
CA ILE A 167 -9.15 38.90 -17.03
C ILE A 167 -8.60 40.31 -16.83
N ALA A 168 -8.94 40.94 -15.72
CA ALA A 168 -8.47 42.29 -15.40
C ALA A 168 -6.93 42.41 -15.35
N ILE A 169 -6.25 41.32 -15.01
CA ILE A 169 -4.79 41.31 -14.85
C ILE A 169 -4.05 40.47 -15.89
N ASN A 170 -4.76 39.85 -16.84
CA ASN A 170 -4.14 39.03 -17.89
C ASN A 170 -4.54 39.57 -19.28
N PRO A 171 -3.71 40.44 -19.89
CA PRO A 171 -4.00 40.99 -21.20
C PRO A 171 -4.20 39.91 -22.27
N GLY A 172 -5.21 40.11 -23.11
CA GLY A 172 -5.57 39.14 -24.18
C GLY A 172 -6.58 38.07 -23.76
N GLU A 173 -6.94 37.99 -22.49
CA GLU A 173 -8.07 37.17 -22.02
C GLU A 173 -9.37 38.00 -22.10
N SER A 174 -10.49 37.33 -22.30
CA SER A 174 -11.81 37.99 -22.38
C SER A 174 -12.92 37.09 -21.88
N MET A 175 -14.00 37.68 -21.45
CA MET A 175 -15.28 37.01 -21.25
C MET A 175 -15.93 36.74 -22.64
N TYR A 176 -16.74 35.67 -22.71
CA TYR A 176 -17.60 35.44 -23.88
C TYR A 176 -18.68 36.52 -24.01
N ASN A 177 -19.27 36.87 -22.86
CA ASN A 177 -20.21 38.03 -22.73
C ASN A 177 -20.02 38.69 -21.35
N ASP A 178 -20.84 39.68 -20.97
CA ASP A 178 -20.70 40.38 -19.68
C ASP A 178 -20.85 39.49 -18.45
N ASN A 179 -21.36 38.27 -18.60
CA ASN A 179 -21.76 37.40 -17.49
C ASN A 179 -20.96 36.07 -17.37
N VAL A 180 -20.47 35.54 -18.49
CA VAL A 180 -19.77 34.27 -18.48
C VAL A 180 -18.51 34.30 -19.34
N LYS A 181 -17.54 33.45 -18.99
CA LYS A 181 -16.26 33.38 -19.70
C LYS A 181 -16.32 32.50 -20.95
N TYR A 182 -17.12 31.47 -20.97
CA TYR A 182 -17.15 30.47 -22.02
C TYR A 182 -18.53 30.37 -22.69
N ALA A 183 -18.55 30.08 -23.99
CA ALA A 183 -19.78 30.10 -24.80
C ALA A 183 -20.84 29.12 -24.27
N ASN A 184 -20.43 27.92 -23.90
CA ASN A 184 -21.35 26.88 -23.39
C ASN A 184 -21.89 27.15 -21.97
N GLU A 185 -21.38 28.17 -21.27
CA GLU A 185 -21.91 28.58 -19.97
C GLU A 185 -23.13 29.52 -20.12
N ALA A 186 -23.28 30.20 -21.29
CA ALA A 186 -24.26 31.26 -21.47
C ALA A 186 -25.69 30.76 -21.32
N GLU A 187 -26.04 29.65 -21.91
CA GLU A 187 -27.38 29.07 -21.85
C GLU A 187 -27.80 28.74 -20.40
N ASN A 188 -26.92 28.12 -19.64
CA ASN A 188 -27.19 27.79 -18.26
C ASN A 188 -27.26 29.01 -17.35
N TYR A 189 -26.42 30.01 -17.61
CA TYR A 189 -26.48 31.29 -16.92
C TYR A 189 -27.82 31.99 -17.13
N GLU A 190 -28.28 32.09 -18.37
CA GLU A 190 -29.59 32.72 -18.72
C GLU A 190 -30.78 31.99 -18.07
N LYS A 191 -30.69 30.66 -18.00
CA LYS A 191 -31.69 29.79 -17.34
C LYS A 191 -31.56 29.72 -15.81
N GLY A 192 -30.51 30.30 -15.23
CA GLY A 192 -30.21 30.19 -13.79
C GLY A 192 -29.85 28.78 -13.34
N ILE A 193 -29.35 27.90 -14.23
CA ILE A 193 -29.03 26.51 -13.95
C ILE A 193 -27.57 26.40 -13.52
N GLN A 194 -27.31 25.98 -12.29
CA GLN A 194 -25.98 25.63 -11.78
C GLN A 194 -25.89 24.12 -11.51
N THR A 195 -24.77 23.53 -11.89
CA THR A 195 -24.49 22.11 -11.71
C THR A 195 -23.42 21.92 -10.64
N ASP A 196 -23.71 21.16 -9.60
CA ASP A 196 -22.69 20.62 -8.69
C ASP A 196 -22.07 19.35 -9.30
N TRP A 197 -20.98 19.57 -10.05
CA TRP A 197 -20.29 18.51 -10.77
C TRP A 197 -19.69 17.43 -9.88
N ILE A 198 -19.37 17.77 -8.63
CA ILE A 198 -18.73 16.87 -7.69
C ILE A 198 -19.76 16.06 -6.92
N TYR A 199 -20.69 16.77 -6.21
CA TYR A 199 -21.54 16.08 -5.23
C TYR A 199 -22.86 15.56 -5.80
N ASP A 200 -23.40 16.19 -6.85
CA ASP A 200 -24.63 15.74 -7.50
C ASP A 200 -24.33 14.82 -8.69
N GLU A 201 -23.32 15.19 -9.51
CA GLU A 201 -23.12 14.48 -10.77
C GLU A 201 -22.07 13.36 -10.68
N ALA A 202 -20.85 13.64 -10.22
CA ALA A 202 -19.78 12.62 -10.21
C ALA A 202 -19.88 11.65 -9.04
N SER A 203 -20.49 12.09 -7.92
CA SER A 203 -20.57 11.25 -6.72
C SER A 203 -21.88 10.50 -6.55
N GLN A 204 -21.88 9.58 -5.61
CA GLN A 204 -23.04 8.81 -5.15
C GLN A 204 -22.77 8.31 -3.73
N THR A 205 -23.81 7.89 -3.02
CA THR A 205 -23.62 7.16 -1.77
C THR A 205 -22.93 5.82 -2.06
N GLY A 206 -21.77 5.61 -1.47
CA GLY A 206 -21.07 4.34 -1.55
C GLY A 206 -21.75 3.28 -0.69
N ILE A 207 -21.78 2.06 -1.16
CA ILE A 207 -22.39 0.92 -0.45
C ILE A 207 -21.38 -0.22 -0.44
N ILE A 208 -21.12 -0.77 0.74
CA ILE A 208 -20.28 -1.95 0.89
C ILE A 208 -21.08 -3.06 1.57
N THR A 209 -21.00 -4.27 1.01
CA THR A 209 -21.58 -5.48 1.61
C THR A 209 -20.58 -6.62 1.55
N ASP A 210 -20.49 -7.39 2.62
CA ASP A 210 -19.63 -8.58 2.70
C ASP A 210 -20.41 -9.72 3.38
N HIS A 211 -20.33 -10.91 2.82
CA HIS A 211 -21.01 -12.09 3.30
C HIS A 211 -20.08 -13.30 3.25
N ASN A 212 -19.68 -13.79 4.41
CA ASN A 212 -18.85 -14.98 4.55
C ASN A 212 -19.61 -16.09 5.25
N ILE A 213 -19.64 -17.26 4.66
CA ILE A 213 -20.15 -18.48 5.29
C ILE A 213 -19.00 -19.47 5.39
N SER A 214 -18.81 -20.04 6.57
CA SER A 214 -17.80 -21.07 6.78
C SER A 214 -18.31 -22.25 7.58
N VAL A 215 -17.74 -23.44 7.28
CA VAL A 215 -17.98 -24.68 7.99
C VAL A 215 -16.63 -25.22 8.45
N ALA A 216 -16.50 -25.43 9.76
CA ALA A 216 -15.31 -26.01 10.36
C ALA A 216 -15.71 -27.25 11.18
N GLY A 217 -14.97 -28.36 11.03
CA GLY A 217 -15.25 -29.57 11.77
C GLY A 217 -14.15 -30.62 11.60
N GLY A 218 -14.38 -31.79 12.16
CA GLY A 218 -13.46 -32.90 11.97
C GLY A 218 -13.82 -34.12 12.83
N ALA A 219 -13.41 -35.29 12.33
CA ALA A 219 -13.35 -36.54 13.06
C ALA A 219 -11.92 -36.73 13.60
N GLU A 220 -11.64 -37.92 14.22
CA GLU A 220 -10.31 -38.21 14.80
C GLU A 220 -9.15 -38.01 13.81
N ARG A 221 -9.38 -38.35 12.53
CA ARG A 221 -8.30 -38.36 11.52
C ARG A 221 -8.43 -37.30 10.44
N VAL A 222 -9.59 -36.62 10.33
CA VAL A 222 -9.81 -35.62 9.28
C VAL A 222 -10.37 -34.36 9.89
N ARG A 223 -9.74 -33.25 9.61
CA ARG A 223 -10.18 -31.91 10.00
C ARG A 223 -10.31 -31.07 8.74
N TYR A 224 -11.37 -30.28 8.67
CA TYR A 224 -11.66 -29.45 7.51
C TYR A 224 -12.19 -28.07 7.90
N TYR A 225 -11.85 -27.10 7.07
CA TYR A 225 -12.41 -25.78 7.05
C TYR A 225 -12.74 -25.42 5.61
N VAL A 226 -13.98 -25.01 5.36
CA VAL A 226 -14.44 -24.54 4.05
C VAL A 226 -15.15 -23.22 4.25
N SER A 227 -14.83 -22.20 3.46
CA SER A 227 -15.53 -20.91 3.47
C SER A 227 -15.80 -20.41 2.07
N GLY A 228 -16.94 -19.75 1.91
CA GLY A 228 -17.31 -18.96 0.75
C GLY A 228 -17.55 -17.50 1.14
N ASP A 229 -17.05 -16.57 0.36
CA ASP A 229 -17.13 -15.14 0.61
C ASP A 229 -17.58 -14.37 -0.63
N TYR A 230 -18.45 -13.41 -0.40
CA TYR A 230 -18.92 -12.45 -1.40
C TYR A 230 -18.79 -11.04 -0.85
N LEU A 231 -17.94 -10.23 -1.47
CA LEU A 231 -17.77 -8.80 -1.20
C LEU A 231 -18.25 -8.00 -2.41
N SER A 232 -19.08 -6.98 -2.16
CA SER A 232 -19.45 -5.98 -3.18
C SER A 232 -19.28 -4.58 -2.59
N GLN A 233 -18.53 -3.73 -3.31
CA GLN A 233 -18.33 -2.34 -2.96
C GLN A 233 -18.67 -1.45 -4.15
N LYS A 234 -19.71 -0.64 -4.01
CA LYS A 234 -20.05 0.47 -4.89
C LYS A 234 -19.41 1.72 -4.32
N GLY A 235 -18.48 2.33 -5.04
CA GLY A 235 -17.71 3.47 -4.55
C GLY A 235 -18.53 4.76 -4.45
N VAL A 236 -17.94 5.78 -3.79
CA VAL A 236 -18.55 7.12 -3.67
C VAL A 236 -18.50 7.93 -4.98
N LEU A 237 -17.69 7.50 -5.94
CA LEU A 237 -17.70 8.03 -7.30
C LEU A 237 -18.37 7.06 -8.27
N LYS A 238 -19.18 7.59 -9.20
CA LYS A 238 -19.90 6.79 -10.21
C LYS A 238 -18.93 5.98 -11.09
N GLY A 239 -19.26 4.71 -11.32
CA GLY A 239 -18.44 3.79 -12.13
C GLY A 239 -17.29 3.11 -11.39
N PHE A 240 -17.00 3.47 -10.14
CA PHE A 240 -15.99 2.80 -9.32
C PHE A 240 -16.64 1.68 -8.51
N ASN A 241 -16.62 0.47 -9.07
CA ASN A 241 -17.22 -0.70 -8.45
C ASN A 241 -16.19 -1.81 -8.29
N TYR A 242 -16.40 -2.66 -7.27
CA TYR A 242 -15.58 -3.83 -7.04
C TYR A 242 -16.43 -4.98 -6.51
N LYS A 243 -16.23 -6.18 -7.06
CA LYS A 243 -16.81 -7.41 -6.56
C LYS A 243 -15.72 -8.46 -6.39
N ARG A 244 -15.78 -9.18 -5.28
CA ARG A 244 -14.94 -10.34 -5.01
C ARG A 244 -15.81 -11.55 -4.71
N TYR A 245 -15.46 -12.67 -5.29
CA TYR A 245 -15.95 -13.99 -4.90
C TYR A 245 -14.75 -14.82 -4.49
N SER A 246 -14.78 -15.42 -3.33
CA SER A 246 -13.69 -16.30 -2.92
C SER A 246 -14.20 -17.59 -2.27
N LEU A 247 -13.42 -18.65 -2.48
CA LEU A 247 -13.61 -19.97 -1.89
C LEU A 247 -12.30 -20.40 -1.26
N ARG A 248 -12.34 -20.85 -0.01
CA ARG A 248 -11.20 -21.40 0.71
C ARG A 248 -11.53 -22.79 1.22
N THR A 249 -10.54 -23.69 1.12
CA THR A 249 -10.64 -25.05 1.65
C THR A 249 -9.31 -25.46 2.27
N ASN A 250 -9.33 -25.75 3.58
CA ASN A 250 -8.18 -26.29 4.32
C ASN A 250 -8.59 -27.67 4.84
N ILE A 251 -7.84 -28.70 4.46
CA ILE A 251 -8.07 -30.08 4.88
C ILE A 251 -6.76 -30.63 5.45
N ASP A 252 -6.84 -31.17 6.66
CA ASP A 252 -5.79 -31.92 7.33
C ASP A 252 -6.26 -33.33 7.60
N MET A 253 -5.46 -34.33 7.21
CA MET A 253 -5.78 -35.74 7.38
C MET A 253 -4.59 -36.49 7.97
N ASP A 254 -4.81 -37.17 9.09
CA ASP A 254 -3.87 -38.09 9.70
C ASP A 254 -4.09 -39.48 9.07
N VAL A 255 -3.36 -39.78 7.97
CA VAL A 255 -3.50 -41.03 7.21
C VAL A 255 -3.12 -42.24 8.09
N THR A 256 -2.03 -42.06 8.83
CA THR A 256 -1.56 -42.99 9.86
C THR A 256 -1.12 -42.20 11.09
N ASN A 257 -0.64 -42.85 12.13
CA ASN A 257 -0.05 -42.18 13.28
C ASN A 257 1.31 -41.49 12.98
N TYR A 258 1.92 -41.79 11.85
CA TYR A 258 3.20 -41.22 11.42
C TYR A 258 3.11 -40.40 10.10
N LEU A 259 2.00 -40.45 9.38
CA LEU A 259 1.81 -39.72 8.13
C LEU A 259 0.60 -38.80 8.18
N LYS A 260 0.83 -37.51 8.09
CA LYS A 260 -0.17 -36.46 7.92
C LYS A 260 -0.08 -35.89 6.52
N VAL A 261 -1.22 -35.74 5.86
CA VAL A 261 -1.32 -35.01 4.58
C VAL A 261 -2.38 -33.90 4.68
N GLY A 262 -2.28 -32.91 3.85
CA GLY A 262 -3.28 -31.86 3.83
C GLY A 262 -3.16 -30.96 2.63
N THR A 263 -4.15 -30.08 2.49
CA THR A 263 -4.17 -29.04 1.46
C THR A 263 -4.75 -27.75 1.97
N ASN A 264 -4.17 -26.64 1.52
CA ASN A 264 -4.67 -25.28 1.70
C ASN A 264 -4.93 -24.70 0.31
N THR A 265 -6.17 -24.53 -0.05
CA THR A 265 -6.59 -24.09 -1.37
C THR A 265 -7.43 -22.84 -1.27
N TYR A 266 -7.17 -21.86 -2.14
CA TYR A 266 -8.09 -20.75 -2.31
C TYR A 266 -8.27 -20.42 -3.80
N ILE A 267 -9.46 -19.91 -4.10
CA ILE A 267 -9.83 -19.36 -5.41
C ILE A 267 -10.47 -18.01 -5.14
N ALA A 268 -9.99 -16.96 -5.80
CA ALA A 268 -10.58 -15.63 -5.72
C ALA A 268 -10.82 -15.07 -7.13
N SER A 269 -11.96 -14.45 -7.34
CA SER A 269 -12.32 -13.74 -8.57
C SER A 269 -12.58 -12.27 -8.23
N HIS A 270 -11.98 -11.38 -8.99
CA HIS A 270 -12.09 -9.94 -8.85
C HIS A 270 -12.71 -9.34 -10.11
N ASN A 271 -13.71 -8.50 -9.93
CA ASN A 271 -14.35 -7.76 -11.02
C ASN A 271 -14.36 -6.27 -10.67
N ARG A 272 -13.86 -5.44 -11.60
CA ARG A 272 -13.85 -3.97 -11.54
C ARG A 272 -14.37 -3.37 -12.83
N ASP A 273 -15.34 -4.04 -13.47
CA ASP A 273 -15.90 -3.62 -14.74
C ASP A 273 -16.62 -2.28 -14.63
N GLY A 274 -16.73 -1.57 -15.75
CA GLY A 274 -17.44 -0.32 -15.94
C GLY A 274 -16.55 0.87 -16.25
N GLY A 275 -17.13 1.80 -17.02
CA GLY A 275 -16.57 3.12 -17.25
C GLY A 275 -16.69 3.99 -16.00
N ARG A 276 -15.78 4.94 -15.80
CA ARG A 276 -15.61 5.71 -14.57
C ARG A 276 -15.69 7.21 -14.85
N VAL A 277 -16.27 7.96 -13.95
CA VAL A 277 -16.19 9.43 -13.97
C VAL A 277 -14.74 9.88 -13.83
N ASN A 278 -14.42 11.04 -14.42
CA ASN A 278 -13.14 11.71 -14.20
C ASN A 278 -13.29 12.75 -13.08
N PHE A 279 -12.86 12.38 -11.88
CA PHE A 279 -13.03 13.23 -10.70
C PHE A 279 -12.23 14.54 -10.77
N LEU A 280 -11.03 14.51 -11.38
CA LEU A 280 -10.24 15.73 -11.58
C LEU A 280 -10.93 16.72 -12.50
N ASN A 281 -11.61 16.24 -13.55
CA ASN A 281 -12.40 17.09 -14.41
C ASN A 281 -13.62 17.66 -13.66
N ALA A 282 -14.26 16.86 -12.78
CA ALA A 282 -15.38 17.35 -11.96
C ALA A 282 -14.98 18.52 -11.07
N GLU A 283 -13.77 18.46 -10.46
CA GLU A 283 -13.20 19.58 -9.68
C GLU A 283 -12.98 20.83 -10.54
N ALA A 284 -12.69 20.65 -11.82
CA ALA A 284 -12.33 21.74 -12.72
C ALA A 284 -13.54 22.45 -13.36
N MET A 285 -14.71 21.80 -13.38
CA MET A 285 -15.88 22.31 -14.09
C MET A 285 -16.46 23.57 -13.45
N SER A 286 -16.82 24.54 -14.29
CA SER A 286 -17.64 25.66 -13.89
C SER A 286 -19.06 25.22 -13.54
N PRO A 287 -19.68 25.75 -12.46
CA PRO A 287 -21.09 25.47 -12.16
C PRO A 287 -22.05 25.83 -13.30
N TRP A 288 -21.69 26.75 -14.18
CA TRP A 288 -22.48 27.13 -15.35
C TRP A 288 -22.26 26.24 -16.58
N GLY A 289 -21.31 25.29 -16.51
CA GLY A 289 -20.95 24.41 -17.62
C GLY A 289 -22.14 23.58 -18.12
N LYS A 290 -22.23 23.42 -19.45
CA LYS A 290 -23.32 22.68 -20.11
C LYS A 290 -23.12 21.17 -19.97
N MET A 291 -24.04 20.46 -19.31
CA MET A 291 -23.97 19.02 -19.08
C MET A 291 -24.31 18.22 -20.33
N TYR A 292 -25.41 18.57 -21.01
CA TYR A 292 -25.98 17.82 -22.12
C TYR A 292 -26.14 18.68 -23.36
N ASN A 293 -26.03 18.08 -24.52
CA ASN A 293 -26.46 18.61 -25.78
C ASN A 293 -27.99 18.49 -25.92
N GLU A 294 -28.56 19.13 -27.00
CA GLU A 294 -30.02 19.09 -27.26
C GLU A 294 -30.55 17.68 -27.52
N ASP A 295 -29.72 16.78 -28.04
CA ASP A 295 -30.03 15.37 -28.30
C ASP A 295 -29.95 14.49 -27.05
N GLY A 296 -29.64 15.04 -25.87
CA GLY A 296 -29.48 14.32 -24.61
C GLY A 296 -28.12 13.64 -24.43
N SER A 297 -27.20 13.73 -25.38
CA SER A 297 -25.82 13.27 -25.21
C SER A 297 -25.02 14.20 -24.29
N TYR A 298 -23.94 13.70 -23.66
CA TYR A 298 -23.07 14.55 -22.87
C TYR A 298 -22.39 15.62 -23.75
N CYS A 299 -22.43 16.88 -23.32
CA CYS A 299 -21.62 17.94 -23.91
C CYS A 299 -20.14 17.64 -23.61
N ILE A 300 -19.34 17.38 -24.64
CA ILE A 300 -17.92 16.98 -24.48
C ILE A 300 -17.10 18.04 -23.74
N TYR A 301 -17.35 19.32 -24.07
CA TYR A 301 -16.65 20.47 -23.47
C TYR A 301 -17.67 21.43 -22.83
N PRO A 302 -18.05 21.19 -21.56
CA PRO A 302 -19.03 22.03 -20.85
C PRO A 302 -18.68 23.50 -20.79
N MET A 303 -17.40 23.84 -20.91
CA MET A 303 -16.85 25.19 -20.90
C MET A 303 -16.23 25.54 -22.27
N TYR A 304 -16.84 25.13 -23.39
CA TYR A 304 -16.32 25.53 -24.69
C TYR A 304 -16.27 27.08 -24.83
N SER A 305 -15.15 27.70 -25.24
CA SER A 305 -13.95 27.24 -25.97
C SER A 305 -12.81 26.60 -25.14
N GLU A 306 -13.00 26.35 -23.87
CA GLU A 306 -12.01 25.63 -23.09
C GLU A 306 -12.09 24.11 -23.40
N GLN A 307 -10.98 23.50 -23.82
CA GLN A 307 -10.92 22.10 -24.26
C GLN A 307 -9.95 21.23 -23.40
N LEU A 308 -9.27 21.81 -22.40
CA LEU A 308 -8.45 21.04 -21.49
C LEU A 308 -9.31 20.14 -20.59
N TRP A 309 -10.47 20.66 -20.21
CA TRP A 309 -11.37 20.02 -19.27
C TRP A 309 -12.63 19.50 -19.99
N ALA A 310 -12.60 18.22 -20.32
CA ALA A 310 -13.78 17.54 -20.87
C ALA A 310 -14.78 17.20 -19.75
N ASN A 311 -16.03 16.99 -20.13
CA ASN A 311 -17.11 16.59 -19.23
C ASN A 311 -16.70 15.37 -18.39
N PRO A 312 -16.75 15.44 -17.05
CA PRO A 312 -16.33 14.33 -16.19
C PRO A 312 -17.13 13.04 -16.39
N MET A 313 -18.36 13.17 -16.88
CA MET A 313 -19.30 12.05 -17.01
C MET A 313 -19.06 11.19 -18.25
N ILE A 314 -18.39 11.71 -19.28
CA ILE A 314 -18.13 10.94 -20.52
C ILE A 314 -17.28 9.69 -20.28
N GLY A 315 -16.51 9.64 -19.20
CA GLY A 315 -15.77 8.45 -18.80
C GLY A 315 -16.66 7.22 -18.50
N GLN A 316 -17.95 7.45 -18.16
CA GLN A 316 -18.90 6.37 -17.94
C GLN A 316 -19.37 5.71 -19.24
N THR A 317 -19.24 6.38 -20.39
CA THR A 317 -19.60 5.80 -21.70
C THR A 317 -18.51 4.84 -22.21
N LYS A 318 -17.33 4.82 -21.59
CA LYS A 318 -16.26 3.87 -21.94
C LYS A 318 -16.70 2.45 -21.57
N GLN A 319 -16.51 1.54 -22.50
CA GLN A 319 -16.62 0.12 -22.17
C GLN A 319 -15.33 -0.34 -21.50
N ALA A 320 -15.43 -0.97 -20.34
CA ALA A 320 -14.26 -1.45 -19.63
C ALA A 320 -14.57 -2.74 -18.85
N GLU A 321 -13.78 -3.77 -19.09
CA GLU A 321 -13.73 -4.99 -18.30
C GLU A 321 -12.38 -5.11 -17.62
N ARG A 322 -12.37 -5.33 -16.29
CA ARG A 322 -11.14 -5.52 -15.50
C ARG A 322 -11.38 -6.69 -14.57
N ARG A 323 -10.97 -7.88 -15.00
CA ARG A 323 -11.23 -9.15 -14.30
C ARG A 323 -9.90 -9.85 -13.99
N GLN A 324 -9.82 -10.42 -12.82
CA GLN A 324 -8.68 -11.22 -12.38
C GLN A 324 -9.17 -12.43 -11.59
N TRP A 325 -8.50 -13.55 -11.81
CA TRP A 325 -8.67 -14.75 -11.01
C TRP A 325 -7.36 -15.08 -10.33
N ASN A 326 -7.44 -15.57 -9.10
CA ASN A 326 -6.28 -16.08 -8.37
C ASN A 326 -6.64 -17.46 -7.82
N VAL A 327 -5.94 -18.48 -8.30
CA VAL A 327 -6.08 -19.87 -7.84
C VAL A 327 -4.78 -20.27 -7.18
N SER A 328 -4.83 -20.76 -5.95
CA SER A 328 -3.66 -21.28 -5.24
C SER A 328 -4.00 -22.60 -4.58
N ILE A 329 -3.23 -23.61 -4.89
CA ILE A 329 -3.34 -24.96 -4.33
C ILE A 329 -2.00 -25.28 -3.69
N ASN A 330 -2.00 -25.55 -2.38
CA ASN A 330 -0.83 -25.96 -1.63
C ASN A 330 -1.13 -27.29 -0.94
N GLY A 331 -0.45 -28.35 -1.36
CA GLY A 331 -0.49 -29.66 -0.73
C GLY A 331 0.73 -29.91 0.15
N PHE A 332 0.55 -30.63 1.25
CA PHE A 332 1.67 -31.04 2.07
C PHE A 332 1.55 -32.51 2.53
N ALA A 333 2.70 -33.13 2.74
CA ALA A 333 2.82 -34.42 3.40
C ALA A 333 3.87 -34.29 4.52
N GLU A 334 3.52 -34.66 5.74
CA GLU A 334 4.42 -34.66 6.90
C GLU A 334 4.54 -36.05 7.47
N MET A 335 5.78 -36.54 7.63
CA MET A 335 6.12 -37.83 8.19
C MET A 335 6.82 -37.63 9.52
N ASP A 336 6.29 -38.26 10.57
CA ASP A 336 6.89 -38.31 11.92
C ASP A 336 7.62 -39.65 12.09
N PHE A 337 8.95 -39.62 11.96
CA PHE A 337 9.77 -40.83 12.07
C PHE A 337 9.79 -41.42 13.47
N GLY A 338 9.56 -40.62 14.52
CA GLY A 338 9.49 -41.12 15.88
C GLY A 338 8.33 -42.07 16.15
N ASN A 339 7.24 -41.91 15.37
CA ASN A 339 6.09 -42.81 15.41
C ASN A 339 6.31 -44.11 14.59
N ILE A 340 7.34 -44.14 13.75
CA ILE A 340 7.77 -45.33 13.02
C ILE A 340 8.82 -46.09 13.84
N TRP A 341 9.80 -45.35 14.36
CA TRP A 341 10.94 -45.94 15.11
C TRP A 341 11.34 -45.00 16.25
N LYS A 342 11.12 -45.44 17.49
CA LYS A 342 11.30 -44.63 18.70
C LYS A 342 12.66 -43.90 18.81
N PRO A 343 13.83 -44.48 18.40
CA PRO A 343 15.10 -43.75 18.41
C PRO A 343 15.13 -42.49 17.59
N LEU A 344 14.23 -42.34 16.58
CA LEU A 344 14.07 -41.14 15.77
C LEU A 344 13.00 -40.17 16.31
N ALA A 345 12.61 -40.33 17.57
CA ALA A 345 11.65 -39.44 18.21
C ALA A 345 12.09 -37.97 18.11
N GLY A 346 11.20 -37.12 17.59
CA GLY A 346 11.44 -35.70 17.30
C GLY A 346 11.87 -35.39 15.87
N LEU A 347 12.22 -36.41 15.06
CA LEU A 347 12.56 -36.23 13.64
C LEU A 347 11.30 -36.25 12.78
N LYS A 348 11.09 -35.17 12.02
CA LYS A 348 9.98 -35.05 11.07
C LYS A 348 10.47 -34.54 9.71
N TYR A 349 9.84 -35.02 8.67
CA TYR A 349 10.05 -34.54 7.31
C TYR A 349 8.72 -34.04 6.77
N LYS A 350 8.71 -32.82 6.20
CA LYS A 350 7.55 -32.24 5.55
C LYS A 350 7.88 -31.83 4.13
N LEU A 351 7.10 -32.30 3.19
CA LEU A 351 7.10 -31.87 1.80
C LEU A 351 5.92 -30.91 1.60
N ASN A 352 6.18 -29.69 1.12
CA ASN A 352 5.17 -28.76 0.62
C ASN A 352 5.29 -28.66 -0.90
N ALA A 353 4.16 -28.72 -1.61
CA ALA A 353 4.09 -28.51 -3.05
C ALA A 353 2.97 -27.50 -3.36
N GLY A 354 3.34 -26.37 -3.92
CA GLY A 354 2.44 -25.26 -4.23
C GLY A 354 2.33 -25.00 -5.73
N PHE A 355 1.11 -24.74 -6.18
CA PHE A 355 0.80 -24.24 -7.51
C PHE A 355 -0.09 -23.01 -7.39
N SER A 356 0.23 -21.96 -8.14
CA SER A 356 -0.61 -20.77 -8.23
C SER A 356 -0.76 -20.35 -9.69
N TYR A 357 -1.98 -19.96 -10.06
CA TYR A 357 -2.34 -19.45 -11.37
C TYR A 357 -3.18 -18.18 -11.23
N ALA A 358 -2.69 -17.09 -11.82
CA ALA A 358 -3.33 -15.77 -11.73
C ALA A 358 -3.49 -15.16 -13.13
N PRO A 359 -4.55 -15.53 -13.86
CA PRO A 359 -4.93 -14.87 -15.11
C PRO A 359 -5.63 -13.54 -14.81
N ALA A 360 -5.28 -12.50 -15.58
CA ALA A 360 -5.95 -11.21 -15.56
C ALA A 360 -6.26 -10.73 -16.97
N ARG A 361 -7.46 -10.19 -17.16
CA ARG A 361 -7.93 -9.64 -18.42
C ARG A 361 -8.38 -8.21 -18.22
N THR A 362 -7.89 -7.32 -19.09
CA THR A 362 -8.32 -5.92 -19.15
C THR A 362 -8.70 -5.62 -20.59
N ASN A 363 -9.97 -5.28 -20.81
CA ASN A 363 -10.50 -4.86 -22.11
C ASN A 363 -11.03 -3.44 -21.94
N THR A 364 -10.71 -2.57 -22.87
CA THR A 364 -11.20 -1.19 -22.84
C THR A 364 -11.56 -0.75 -24.27
N TYR A 365 -12.63 0.03 -24.37
CA TYR A 365 -12.97 0.75 -25.58
C TYR A 365 -13.38 2.18 -25.24
N THR A 366 -12.81 3.12 -25.96
CA THR A 366 -13.14 4.54 -25.87
C THR A 366 -13.59 4.99 -27.24
N GLY A 367 -14.84 5.41 -27.37
CA GLY A 367 -15.44 5.85 -28.62
C GLY A 367 -15.80 7.33 -28.63
N ALA A 368 -16.57 7.76 -29.60
CA ALA A 368 -16.96 9.17 -29.83
C ALA A 368 -17.66 9.80 -28.62
N ALA A 369 -18.55 9.06 -27.95
CA ALA A 369 -19.23 9.52 -26.73
C ALA A 369 -18.28 9.80 -25.56
N ALA A 370 -17.07 9.22 -25.59
CA ALA A 370 -16.01 9.42 -24.62
C ALA A 370 -14.87 10.32 -25.13
N ASN A 371 -15.17 11.14 -26.14
CA ASN A 371 -14.23 12.10 -26.76
C ASN A 371 -13.09 11.46 -27.58
N ASP A 372 -13.28 10.25 -28.07
CA ASP A 372 -12.37 9.62 -29.04
C ASP A 372 -13.08 9.35 -30.36
N LEU A 373 -13.08 10.35 -31.24
CA LEU A 373 -13.77 10.30 -32.55
C LEU A 373 -13.24 9.20 -33.49
N ASN A 374 -12.04 8.71 -33.22
CA ASN A 374 -11.43 7.64 -33.99
C ASN A 374 -11.71 6.25 -33.39
N GLY A 375 -12.23 6.20 -32.19
CA GLY A 375 -12.35 4.98 -31.41
C GLY A 375 -11.00 4.29 -31.11
N THR A 376 -10.81 3.86 -29.89
CA THR A 376 -9.63 3.10 -29.47
C THR A 376 -10.05 1.91 -28.62
N GLY A 377 -9.74 0.70 -29.08
CA GLY A 377 -9.98 -0.55 -28.36
C GLY A 377 -8.67 -1.23 -27.95
N GLU A 378 -8.63 -1.81 -26.74
CA GLU A 378 -7.46 -2.53 -26.25
C GLU A 378 -7.88 -3.78 -25.46
N ILE A 379 -7.24 -4.90 -25.74
CA ILE A 379 -7.35 -6.15 -24.98
C ILE A 379 -5.98 -6.51 -24.43
N ILE A 380 -5.88 -6.68 -23.11
CA ILE A 380 -4.68 -7.11 -22.42
C ILE A 380 -4.98 -8.40 -21.66
N ASN A 381 -4.29 -9.48 -21.99
CA ASN A 381 -4.33 -10.73 -21.25
C ASN A 381 -2.98 -10.94 -20.55
N LYS A 382 -3.02 -11.26 -19.25
CA LYS A 382 -1.85 -11.54 -18.42
C LYS A 382 -2.03 -12.88 -17.74
N ASP A 383 -0.97 -13.68 -17.74
CA ASP A 383 -0.96 -14.96 -17.04
C ASP A 383 0.28 -15.05 -16.16
N THR A 384 0.07 -15.39 -14.88
CA THR A 384 1.15 -15.70 -13.95
C THR A 384 0.97 -17.12 -13.45
N GLN A 385 1.97 -17.97 -13.65
CA GLN A 385 2.01 -19.34 -13.13
C GLN A 385 3.21 -19.50 -12.21
N THR A 386 2.99 -20.01 -11.00
CA THR A 386 4.06 -20.24 -10.05
C THR A 386 3.99 -21.65 -9.48
N TYR A 387 5.13 -22.33 -9.47
CA TYR A 387 5.33 -23.63 -8.85
C TYR A 387 6.33 -23.48 -7.74
N THR A 388 6.07 -24.08 -6.58
CA THR A 388 6.97 -24.11 -5.44
C THR A 388 7.05 -25.54 -4.90
N ILE A 389 8.23 -25.94 -4.47
CA ILE A 389 8.46 -27.19 -3.75
C ILE A 389 9.41 -26.90 -2.59
N GLU A 390 9.06 -27.38 -1.40
CA GLU A 390 9.86 -27.18 -0.19
C GLU A 390 9.99 -28.51 0.54
N ASN A 391 11.22 -28.87 0.85
CA ASN A 391 11.56 -30.04 1.65
C ASN A 391 12.07 -29.52 2.99
N ILE A 392 11.40 -29.89 4.08
CA ILE A 392 11.67 -29.40 5.42
C ILE A 392 11.95 -30.61 6.33
N LEU A 393 13.13 -30.65 6.90
CA LEU A 393 13.52 -31.65 7.90
C LEU A 393 13.63 -30.94 9.24
N THR A 394 12.91 -31.41 10.24
CA THR A 394 12.96 -30.88 11.62
C THR A 394 13.34 -31.97 12.60
N TYR A 395 14.16 -31.62 13.58
CA TYR A 395 14.50 -32.49 14.69
C TYR A 395 14.40 -31.73 16.01
N ALA A 396 13.43 -32.06 16.83
CA ALA A 396 13.21 -31.42 18.13
C ALA A 396 13.44 -32.46 19.26
N LYS A 397 14.23 -32.09 20.27
CA LYS A 397 14.54 -32.98 21.40
C LYS A 397 14.73 -32.20 22.69
N ASP A 398 14.12 -32.72 23.74
CA ASP A 398 14.34 -32.29 25.12
C ASP A 398 15.31 -33.26 25.79
N ILE A 399 16.36 -32.74 26.42
CA ILE A 399 17.31 -33.46 27.23
C ILE A 399 17.45 -32.71 28.56
N GLU A 400 16.77 -33.18 29.59
CA GLU A 400 16.66 -32.50 30.89
C GLU A 400 16.21 -31.04 30.75
N LYS A 401 17.11 -30.08 30.98
CA LYS A 401 16.87 -28.65 30.88
C LYS A 401 17.19 -28.05 29.48
N HIS A 402 17.73 -28.89 28.61
CA HIS A 402 18.14 -28.50 27.27
C HIS A 402 17.04 -28.80 26.25
N HIS A 403 16.61 -27.82 25.49
CA HIS A 403 15.72 -28.02 24.37
C HIS A 403 16.46 -27.63 23.09
N PHE A 404 16.45 -28.51 22.10
CA PHE A 404 17.03 -28.32 20.78
C PHE A 404 15.95 -28.46 19.73
N ASP A 405 15.93 -27.53 18.76
CA ASP A 405 15.11 -27.58 17.56
C ASP A 405 16.00 -27.27 16.37
N LEU A 406 16.21 -28.25 15.51
CA LEU A 406 17.00 -28.14 14.29
C LEU A 406 16.06 -28.17 13.10
N THR A 407 16.23 -27.26 12.16
CA THR A 407 15.46 -27.20 10.91
C THR A 407 16.40 -27.12 9.72
N GLY A 408 16.24 -28.02 8.76
CA GLY A 408 16.87 -27.99 7.44
C GLY A 408 15.81 -27.72 6.36
N LEU A 409 16.11 -26.87 5.38
CA LEU A 409 15.22 -26.55 4.27
C LEU A 409 15.97 -26.64 2.94
N TYR A 410 15.32 -27.26 1.95
CA TYR A 410 15.62 -27.12 0.55
C TYR A 410 14.36 -26.72 -0.22
N ALA A 411 14.36 -25.56 -0.87
CA ALA A 411 13.22 -25.04 -1.58
C ALA A 411 13.59 -24.62 -3.02
N ALA A 412 12.68 -24.81 -3.94
CA ALA A 412 12.78 -24.34 -5.31
C ALA A 412 11.46 -23.71 -5.76
N SER A 413 11.55 -22.62 -6.53
CA SER A 413 10.37 -21.93 -7.08
C SER A 413 10.63 -21.54 -8.54
N ARG A 414 9.57 -21.64 -9.35
CA ARG A 414 9.55 -21.21 -10.76
C ARG A 414 8.29 -20.40 -11.02
N LYS A 415 8.48 -19.18 -11.49
CA LYS A 415 7.40 -18.28 -11.93
C LYS A 415 7.55 -18.01 -13.41
N LYS A 416 6.48 -18.24 -14.17
CA LYS A 416 6.33 -17.84 -15.58
C LYS A 416 5.29 -16.73 -15.65
N TYR A 417 5.64 -15.63 -16.30
CA TYR A 417 4.72 -14.56 -16.65
C TYR A 417 4.59 -14.46 -18.15
N SER A 418 3.40 -14.22 -18.65
CA SER A 418 3.14 -13.89 -20.05
C SER A 418 2.07 -12.81 -20.14
N GLU A 419 2.24 -11.95 -21.14
CA GLU A 419 1.31 -10.86 -21.46
C GLU A 419 1.13 -10.77 -22.96
N SER A 420 -0.10 -10.61 -23.41
CA SER A 420 -0.43 -10.27 -24.78
C SER A 420 -1.35 -9.05 -24.79
N THR A 421 -1.04 -8.10 -25.69
CA THR A 421 -1.83 -6.88 -25.89
C THR A 421 -2.21 -6.79 -27.36
N ALA A 422 -3.50 -6.67 -27.64
CA ALA A 422 -4.03 -6.28 -28.93
C ALA A 422 -4.68 -4.91 -28.80
N LYS A 423 -4.35 -3.99 -29.70
CA LYS A 423 -4.89 -2.64 -29.73
C LYS A 423 -5.35 -2.29 -31.14
N GLY A 424 -6.58 -1.79 -31.25
CA GLY A 424 -7.15 -1.23 -32.46
C GLY A 424 -7.42 0.27 -32.31
N SER A 425 -7.33 1.01 -33.38
CA SER A 425 -7.72 2.43 -33.46
C SER A 425 -8.30 2.75 -34.84
N LYS A 426 -9.09 3.82 -34.88
CA LYS A 426 -9.84 4.26 -36.07
C LYS A 426 -10.87 3.20 -36.49
N PHE A 427 -11.86 3.03 -35.64
CA PHE A 427 -13.00 2.17 -35.91
C PHE A 427 -14.02 2.87 -36.84
N ILE A 428 -14.74 2.10 -37.63
CA ILE A 428 -15.81 2.62 -38.50
C ILE A 428 -17.02 3.07 -37.68
N ASN A 429 -17.29 2.36 -36.55
CA ASN A 429 -18.33 2.65 -35.58
C ASN A 429 -17.94 2.15 -34.21
N ASP A 430 -18.72 2.52 -33.19
CA ASP A 430 -18.48 2.18 -31.80
C ASP A 430 -19.24 0.95 -31.29
N ASP A 431 -20.07 0.30 -32.15
CA ASP A 431 -21.10 -0.68 -31.73
C ASP A 431 -20.50 -1.93 -31.07
N LEU A 432 -19.44 -2.48 -31.64
CA LEU A 432 -18.81 -3.71 -31.15
C LEU A 432 -17.68 -3.46 -30.14
N GLY A 433 -17.19 -2.22 -30.04
CA GLY A 433 -16.17 -1.82 -29.09
C GLY A 433 -14.91 -2.71 -29.15
N PHE A 434 -14.48 -3.22 -27.99
CA PHE A 434 -13.32 -4.11 -27.90
C PHE A 434 -13.62 -5.55 -28.37
N ASP A 435 -14.87 -5.92 -28.60
CA ASP A 435 -15.21 -7.29 -29.06
C ASP A 435 -14.88 -7.54 -30.54
N ASN A 436 -14.60 -6.46 -31.29
CA ASN A 436 -14.18 -6.57 -32.69
C ASN A 436 -13.00 -5.62 -33.00
N LEU A 437 -11.80 -5.97 -32.57
CA LEU A 437 -10.60 -5.17 -32.92
C LEU A 437 -10.19 -5.28 -34.39
N GLU A 438 -10.68 -6.28 -35.12
CA GLU A 438 -10.45 -6.42 -36.56
C GLU A 438 -11.10 -5.28 -37.36
N GLY A 439 -12.19 -4.71 -36.85
CA GLY A 439 -12.87 -3.56 -37.45
C GLY A 439 -12.08 -2.24 -37.42
N ALA A 440 -10.89 -2.21 -36.78
CA ALA A 440 -10.03 -1.04 -36.71
C ALA A 440 -9.18 -0.89 -37.99
N GLU A 441 -9.04 0.33 -38.52
CA GLU A 441 -8.12 0.65 -39.61
C GLU A 441 -6.65 0.36 -39.22
N SER A 442 -6.29 0.58 -37.97
CA SER A 442 -4.94 0.32 -37.48
C SER A 442 -4.98 -0.62 -36.28
N ALA A 443 -4.31 -1.75 -36.43
CA ALA A 443 -4.17 -2.76 -35.37
C ALA A 443 -2.70 -3.00 -35.00
N THR A 444 -2.42 -3.17 -33.72
CA THR A 444 -1.10 -3.55 -33.21
C THR A 444 -1.22 -4.68 -32.22
N VAL A 445 -0.26 -5.62 -32.29
CA VAL A 445 -0.16 -6.74 -31.34
C VAL A 445 1.21 -6.71 -30.68
N LYS A 446 1.25 -6.91 -29.37
CA LYS A 446 2.47 -7.04 -28.57
C LYS A 446 2.37 -8.30 -27.72
N SER A 447 3.48 -8.96 -27.51
CA SER A 447 3.59 -10.07 -26.55
C SER A 447 4.88 -9.93 -25.74
N TYR A 448 4.81 -10.42 -24.51
CA TYR A 448 5.93 -10.47 -23.59
C TYR A 448 5.86 -11.74 -22.76
N ALA A 449 6.99 -12.34 -22.47
CA ALA A 449 7.06 -13.44 -21.52
C ALA A 449 8.38 -13.39 -20.74
N ASP A 450 8.32 -13.81 -19.49
CA ASP A 450 9.50 -13.96 -18.66
C ASP A 450 9.45 -15.22 -17.78
N LEU A 451 10.64 -15.61 -17.32
CA LEU A 451 10.83 -16.74 -16.44
C LEU A 451 11.73 -16.34 -15.28
N TYR A 452 11.23 -16.55 -14.08
CA TYR A 452 11.94 -16.30 -12.84
C TYR A 452 12.05 -17.58 -12.03
N THR A 453 13.27 -17.91 -11.55
CA THR A 453 13.51 -19.10 -10.76
C THR A 453 14.36 -18.77 -9.52
N THR A 454 14.06 -19.45 -8.42
CA THR A 454 14.85 -19.36 -7.17
C THR A 454 15.11 -20.74 -6.59
N VAL A 455 16.25 -20.87 -5.91
CA VAL A 455 16.61 -22.05 -5.11
C VAL A 455 17.11 -21.58 -3.76
N SER A 456 16.69 -22.24 -2.69
CA SER A 456 17.03 -21.86 -1.31
C SER A 456 17.45 -23.06 -0.49
N GLN A 457 18.46 -22.87 0.32
CA GLN A 457 18.96 -23.85 1.29
C GLN A 457 19.10 -23.17 2.64
N MET A 458 18.63 -23.79 3.72
CA MET A 458 18.70 -23.19 5.06
C MET A 458 18.98 -24.27 6.11
N GLY A 459 19.80 -23.89 7.09
CA GLY A 459 19.95 -24.57 8.37
C GLY A 459 19.64 -23.61 9.51
N ARG A 460 18.85 -24.06 10.48
CA ARG A 460 18.49 -23.28 11.67
C ARG A 460 18.61 -24.15 12.92
N LEU A 461 19.20 -23.58 13.96
CA LEU A 461 19.23 -24.12 15.31
C LEU A 461 18.53 -23.16 16.26
N ASN A 462 17.51 -23.63 16.96
CA ASN A 462 16.97 -23.01 18.16
C ASN A 462 17.39 -23.84 19.35
N TYR A 463 17.94 -23.22 20.38
CA TYR A 463 18.35 -23.82 21.61
C TYR A 463 17.83 -23.04 22.81
N SER A 464 17.29 -23.73 23.79
CA SER A 464 16.98 -23.11 25.08
C SER A 464 17.48 -23.96 26.24
N TYR A 465 17.97 -23.26 27.26
CA TYR A 465 18.37 -23.85 28.52
C TYR A 465 17.43 -23.37 29.63
N ASP A 466 16.72 -24.31 30.23
CA ASP A 466 15.80 -24.11 31.37
C ASP A 466 14.77 -22.99 31.10
N SER A 467 14.40 -22.78 29.87
CA SER A 467 13.56 -21.64 29.38
C SER A 467 14.08 -20.27 29.84
N ARG A 468 15.33 -20.13 30.22
CA ARG A 468 16.02 -18.92 30.68
C ARG A 468 16.90 -18.29 29.62
N TYR A 469 17.78 -19.09 29.03
CA TYR A 469 18.71 -18.64 28.00
C TYR A 469 18.30 -19.24 26.67
N LEU A 470 18.13 -18.37 25.70
CA LEU A 470 17.64 -18.70 24.36
C LEU A 470 18.71 -18.34 23.34
N PHE A 471 18.95 -19.21 22.40
CA PHE A 471 19.88 -19.01 21.30
C PHE A 471 19.25 -19.47 19.99
N THR A 472 19.29 -18.61 18.96
CA THR A 472 18.89 -18.98 17.62
C THR A 472 20.02 -18.65 16.65
N PHE A 473 20.40 -19.61 15.81
CA PHE A 473 21.34 -19.41 14.72
C PHE A 473 20.70 -19.90 13.43
N THR A 474 20.77 -19.08 12.38
CA THR A 474 20.27 -19.43 11.06
C THR A 474 21.31 -19.07 10.01
N VAL A 475 21.56 -19.98 9.10
CA VAL A 475 22.30 -19.71 7.86
C VAL A 475 21.43 -20.11 6.67
N ARG A 476 21.30 -19.18 5.71
CA ARG A 476 20.53 -19.41 4.50
C ARG A 476 21.34 -19.02 3.28
N ARG A 477 21.27 -19.84 2.25
CA ARG A 477 21.83 -19.60 0.93
C ARG A 477 20.70 -19.53 -0.07
N ASP A 478 20.53 -18.39 -0.73
CA ASP A 478 19.51 -18.17 -1.77
C ASP A 478 20.17 -17.92 -3.13
N GLY A 479 19.61 -18.52 -4.15
CA GLY A 479 19.96 -18.30 -5.55
C GLY A 479 18.78 -17.73 -6.33
N SER A 480 19.05 -16.78 -7.23
CA SER A 480 18.04 -16.18 -8.10
C SER A 480 18.53 -16.05 -9.54
N SER A 481 17.65 -16.32 -10.49
CA SER A 481 17.93 -16.22 -11.93
C SER A 481 18.10 -14.78 -12.43
N VAL A 482 17.73 -13.77 -11.63
CA VAL A 482 17.83 -12.35 -12.03
C VAL A 482 19.26 -11.84 -12.04
N PHE A 483 20.17 -12.50 -11.32
CA PHE A 483 21.58 -12.10 -11.21
C PHE A 483 22.46 -12.77 -12.23
N GLY A 484 23.61 -12.17 -12.47
CA GLY A 484 24.65 -12.69 -13.34
C GLY A 484 25.23 -14.02 -12.87
N GLU A 485 25.92 -14.72 -13.75
CA GLU A 485 26.39 -16.10 -13.54
C GLU A 485 27.21 -16.27 -12.25
N ASN A 486 28.09 -15.32 -11.96
CA ASN A 486 29.00 -15.38 -10.80
C ASN A 486 28.34 -14.95 -9.47
N ASN A 487 27.16 -14.28 -9.50
CA ASN A 487 26.53 -13.64 -8.36
C ASN A 487 25.11 -14.15 -8.06
N LYS A 488 24.72 -15.29 -8.65
CA LYS A 488 23.38 -15.87 -8.48
C LYS A 488 23.06 -16.20 -7.02
N TYR A 489 24.07 -16.58 -6.24
CA TYR A 489 23.90 -17.04 -4.87
C TYR A 489 24.38 -16.02 -3.85
N GLY A 490 23.56 -15.79 -2.81
CA GLY A 490 23.90 -15.02 -1.63
C GLY A 490 23.80 -15.85 -0.36
N VAL A 491 24.66 -15.57 0.65
CA VAL A 491 24.61 -16.23 1.96
C VAL A 491 24.24 -15.23 3.05
N PHE A 492 23.27 -15.60 3.87
CA PHE A 492 22.60 -14.72 4.82
C PHE A 492 22.56 -15.37 6.21
N PRO A 493 23.59 -15.15 7.05
CA PRO A 493 23.61 -15.62 8.44
C PRO A 493 22.85 -14.66 9.36
N SER A 494 22.27 -15.24 10.42
CA SER A 494 21.69 -14.48 11.53
C SER A 494 21.89 -15.21 12.86
N VAL A 495 21.99 -14.42 13.94
CA VAL A 495 22.09 -14.92 15.32
C VAL A 495 21.18 -14.09 16.22
N ALA A 496 20.53 -14.76 17.16
CA ALA A 496 19.78 -14.08 18.21
C ALA A 496 19.96 -14.75 19.55
N LEU A 497 19.94 -13.91 20.59
CA LEU A 497 20.03 -14.29 22.00
C LEU A 497 18.79 -13.78 22.71
N GLY A 498 18.29 -14.58 23.63
CA GLY A 498 17.22 -14.20 24.54
C GLY A 498 17.57 -14.59 25.98
N TRP A 499 17.25 -13.69 26.90
CA TRP A 499 17.40 -13.93 28.32
C TRP A 499 16.10 -13.64 29.04
N ASN A 500 15.45 -14.69 29.54
CA ASN A 500 14.24 -14.60 30.36
C ASN A 500 14.63 -14.25 31.80
N ILE A 501 14.89 -13.00 32.06
CA ILE A 501 15.38 -12.47 33.36
C ILE A 501 14.39 -12.81 34.49
N ALA A 502 13.08 -12.72 34.21
CA ALA A 502 12.05 -13.03 35.19
C ALA A 502 12.10 -14.49 35.72
N ASN A 503 12.72 -15.43 34.98
CA ASN A 503 12.86 -16.81 35.37
C ASN A 503 14.11 -17.09 36.23
N GLU A 504 14.93 -16.05 36.52
CA GLU A 504 16.12 -16.18 37.33
C GLU A 504 15.78 -16.27 38.82
N GLN A 505 16.61 -17.01 39.56
CA GLN A 505 16.39 -17.17 40.99
C GLN A 505 16.39 -15.86 41.79
N PHE A 506 17.25 -14.90 41.40
CA PHE A 506 17.32 -13.60 42.03
C PHE A 506 16.06 -12.75 41.81
N MET A 507 15.24 -13.08 40.79
CA MET A 507 13.98 -12.40 40.45
C MET A 507 12.74 -12.98 41.15
N GLN A 508 12.85 -14.09 41.87
CA GLN A 508 11.72 -14.75 42.51
C GLN A 508 10.92 -13.84 43.45
N LYS A 509 11.61 -12.96 44.19
CA LYS A 509 10.95 -11.96 45.07
C LYS A 509 10.16 -10.90 44.32
N SER A 510 10.48 -10.67 43.06
CA SER A 510 9.83 -9.67 42.19
C SER A 510 8.64 -10.24 41.41
N GLN A 511 8.40 -11.54 41.41
CA GLN A 511 7.35 -12.21 40.63
C GLN A 511 5.93 -11.73 40.98
N ASN A 512 5.72 -11.17 42.18
CA ASN A 512 4.44 -10.61 42.60
C ASN A 512 3.99 -9.42 41.75
N TRP A 513 4.95 -8.66 41.19
CA TRP A 513 4.67 -7.48 40.39
C TRP A 513 5.32 -7.53 38.98
N LEU A 514 6.41 -8.27 38.79
CA LEU A 514 7.13 -8.46 37.53
C LEU A 514 7.00 -9.91 37.07
N ASN A 515 6.03 -10.15 36.18
CA ASN A 515 5.66 -11.49 35.74
C ASN A 515 6.43 -11.94 34.50
N ASN A 516 6.92 -11.00 33.72
CA ASN A 516 7.75 -11.23 32.54
C ASN A 516 8.77 -10.12 32.39
N LEU A 517 10.01 -10.49 32.19
CA LEU A 517 11.08 -9.59 31.76
C LEU A 517 12.06 -10.40 30.91
N LYS A 518 12.11 -10.08 29.62
CA LYS A 518 12.93 -10.79 28.65
C LYS A 518 13.72 -9.78 27.82
N LEU A 519 15.03 -9.93 27.82
CA LEU A 519 15.94 -9.20 26.95
C LEU A 519 16.20 -10.01 25.68
N ARG A 520 16.15 -9.35 24.51
CA ARG A 520 16.42 -9.93 23.20
C ARG A 520 17.50 -9.14 22.49
N LEU A 521 18.46 -9.84 21.89
CA LEU A 521 19.48 -9.26 21.03
C LEU A 521 19.48 -10.04 19.73
N SER A 522 19.45 -9.37 18.59
CA SER A 522 19.59 -10.04 17.30
C SER A 522 20.47 -9.26 16.33
N TYR A 523 21.24 -10.00 15.55
CA TYR A 523 22.04 -9.50 14.46
C TYR A 523 21.94 -10.45 13.27
N GLY A 524 21.77 -9.88 12.07
CA GLY A 524 21.72 -10.69 10.88
C GLY A 524 21.89 -9.91 9.60
N LYS A 525 22.13 -10.68 8.55
CA LYS A 525 22.26 -10.21 7.17
C LYS A 525 21.10 -10.77 6.36
N SER A 526 20.44 -9.94 5.57
CA SER A 526 19.43 -10.33 4.59
C SER A 526 19.80 -9.76 3.22
N GLY A 527 19.32 -10.39 2.16
CA GLY A 527 19.51 -9.95 0.78
C GLY A 527 18.22 -9.41 0.19
N ASN A 528 18.31 -8.53 -0.79
CA ASN A 528 17.18 -8.09 -1.61
C ASN A 528 17.54 -8.23 -3.08
N GLU A 529 16.65 -8.82 -3.87
CA GLU A 529 16.84 -9.03 -5.30
C GLU A 529 16.29 -7.92 -6.19
N ALA A 530 16.16 -6.81 -5.71
CA ALA A 530 15.73 -5.47 -6.17
C ALA A 530 15.65 -5.17 -7.68
N ILE A 531 15.86 -6.12 -8.57
CA ILE A 531 15.81 -5.95 -10.03
C ILE A 531 14.85 -6.93 -10.70
N GLY A 532 14.30 -6.50 -11.83
CA GLY A 532 13.51 -7.38 -12.68
C GLY A 532 14.36 -8.42 -13.44
N VAL A 533 13.70 -9.38 -14.07
CA VAL A 533 14.36 -10.41 -14.89
C VAL A 533 15.13 -9.82 -16.07
N TYR A 534 16.22 -10.47 -16.45
CA TYR A 534 17.05 -10.12 -17.61
C TYR A 534 17.71 -8.72 -17.56
N GLN A 535 17.80 -8.07 -16.39
CA GLN A 535 18.46 -6.75 -16.28
C GLN A 535 20.00 -6.86 -16.31
N THR A 536 20.55 -8.05 -16.10
CA THR A 536 21.98 -8.34 -16.25
C THR A 536 22.41 -8.48 -17.70
N LEU A 537 21.45 -8.70 -18.60
CA LEU A 537 21.69 -8.94 -20.03
C LEU A 537 21.57 -7.63 -20.83
N MET A 538 22.36 -7.54 -21.88
CA MET A 538 22.14 -6.56 -22.92
C MET A 538 20.92 -6.99 -23.72
N LYS A 539 19.92 -6.11 -23.82
CA LYS A 539 18.69 -6.35 -24.57
C LYS A 539 18.80 -5.77 -25.97
N MET A 540 18.08 -6.37 -26.91
CA MET A 540 17.92 -5.86 -28.26
C MET A 540 16.47 -5.42 -28.46
N ASP A 541 16.30 -4.25 -29.06
CA ASP A 541 15.00 -3.72 -29.47
C ASP A 541 14.75 -4.04 -30.95
N VAL A 542 13.53 -4.44 -31.26
CA VAL A 542 13.08 -4.61 -32.64
C VAL A 542 12.70 -3.24 -33.20
N LYS A 543 13.34 -2.81 -34.27
CA LYS A 543 13.02 -1.58 -34.98
C LYS A 543 12.63 -1.84 -36.41
N LYS A 544 11.63 -1.09 -36.88
CA LYS A 544 11.28 -1.07 -38.30
C LYS A 544 12.02 0.09 -38.97
N PHE A 545 12.75 -0.21 -40.01
CA PHE A 545 13.47 0.75 -40.82
C PHE A 545 12.80 0.94 -42.15
N ALA A 546 12.58 2.18 -42.57
CA ALA A 546 12.12 2.44 -43.94
C ALA A 546 13.30 2.29 -44.91
N MET A 547 13.15 1.40 -45.92
CA MET A 547 14.12 1.18 -46.98
C MET A 547 13.45 1.45 -48.32
N GLY A 548 13.41 2.72 -48.71
CA GLY A 548 12.67 3.18 -49.87
C GLY A 548 11.16 2.95 -49.69
N LYS A 549 10.53 2.20 -50.59
CA LYS A 549 9.10 1.82 -50.50
C LYS A 549 8.83 0.63 -49.57
N ASN A 550 9.87 -0.06 -49.08
CA ASN A 550 9.76 -1.25 -48.25
C ASN A 550 10.15 -0.94 -46.79
N SER A 551 9.67 -1.75 -45.88
CA SER A 551 10.15 -1.71 -44.48
C SER A 551 10.95 -2.98 -44.21
N ALA A 552 12.09 -2.81 -43.50
CA ALA A 552 12.88 -3.91 -42.98
C ALA A 552 12.79 -3.92 -41.46
N VAL A 553 12.77 -5.10 -40.84
CA VAL A 553 12.84 -5.29 -39.41
C VAL A 553 14.28 -5.59 -39.04
N GLY A 554 14.85 -4.82 -38.13
CA GLY A 554 16.19 -5.00 -37.61
C GLY A 554 16.23 -5.03 -36.09
N LEU A 555 17.30 -5.57 -35.54
CA LEU A 555 17.62 -5.57 -34.13
C LEU A 555 18.64 -4.46 -33.85
N VAL A 556 18.35 -3.62 -32.87
CA VAL A 556 19.26 -2.59 -32.37
C VAL A 556 19.53 -2.81 -30.90
N PRO A 557 20.75 -2.54 -30.41
CA PRO A 557 20.99 -2.58 -28.96
C PRO A 557 20.01 -1.66 -28.23
N ASN A 558 19.44 -2.14 -27.12
CA ASN A 558 18.66 -1.31 -26.22
C ASN A 558 19.58 -0.21 -25.64
N SER A 559 18.99 0.90 -25.22
CA SER A 559 19.72 2.03 -24.64
C SER A 559 20.43 1.70 -23.31
N ARG A 560 20.12 0.56 -22.69
CA ARG A 560 20.74 0.11 -21.43
C ARG A 560 21.83 -0.92 -21.67
N MET A 561 23.01 -0.66 -21.10
CA MET A 561 24.10 -1.61 -21.09
C MET A 561 23.84 -2.76 -20.11
N GLY A 562 24.09 -4.01 -20.50
CA GLY A 562 24.04 -5.16 -19.60
C GLY A 562 25.17 -5.13 -18.57
N ASN A 563 24.97 -5.74 -17.41
CA ASN A 563 25.98 -5.90 -16.37
C ASN A 563 25.89 -7.30 -15.72
N SER A 564 26.76 -8.20 -16.11
CA SER A 564 26.82 -9.57 -15.57
C SER A 564 27.30 -9.64 -14.11
N ASN A 565 27.85 -8.55 -13.57
CA ASN A 565 28.35 -8.49 -12.19
C ASN A 565 27.30 -8.01 -11.17
N LEU A 566 26.06 -7.80 -11.60
CA LEU A 566 24.99 -7.44 -10.68
C LEU A 566 24.80 -8.52 -9.61
N SER A 567 24.68 -8.08 -8.37
CA SER A 567 24.51 -8.93 -7.20
C SER A 567 23.44 -8.39 -6.24
N TRP A 568 23.24 -9.10 -5.17
CA TRP A 568 22.27 -8.80 -4.11
C TRP A 568 22.54 -7.46 -3.44
N GLU A 569 21.49 -6.67 -3.21
CA GLU A 569 21.53 -5.67 -2.14
C GLU A 569 21.60 -6.40 -0.81
N THR A 570 22.39 -5.89 0.12
CA THR A 570 22.58 -6.52 1.41
C THR A 570 22.23 -5.59 2.56
N THR A 571 21.29 -6.01 3.39
CA THR A 571 20.88 -5.31 4.62
C THR A 571 21.40 -6.03 5.85
N LYS A 572 22.15 -5.30 6.68
CA LYS A 572 22.59 -5.74 8.02
C LYS A 572 21.74 -5.05 9.06
N THR A 573 21.13 -5.82 9.97
CA THR A 573 20.24 -5.30 11.00
C THR A 573 20.73 -5.75 12.37
N PHE A 574 20.79 -4.82 13.32
CA PHE A 574 20.98 -5.07 14.74
C PHE A 574 19.75 -4.60 15.50
N ASN A 575 19.24 -5.41 16.42
CA ASN A 575 18.05 -5.13 17.22
C ASN A 575 18.27 -5.49 18.69
N VAL A 576 17.82 -4.60 19.57
CA VAL A 576 17.70 -4.82 21.01
C VAL A 576 16.23 -4.73 21.37
N GLY A 577 15.70 -5.78 21.98
CA GLY A 577 14.29 -5.84 22.38
C GLY A 577 14.14 -6.13 23.88
N LEU A 578 13.13 -5.55 24.50
CA LEU A 578 12.73 -5.82 25.89
C LEU A 578 11.24 -6.14 25.90
N ASP A 579 10.89 -7.35 26.34
CA ASP A 579 9.51 -7.74 26.60
C ASP A 579 9.25 -7.71 28.12
N PHE A 580 8.14 -7.11 28.54
CA PHE A 580 7.80 -6.96 29.96
C PHE A 580 6.34 -7.32 30.26
N GLY A 581 6.10 -7.75 31.48
CA GLY A 581 4.78 -8.02 32.02
C GLY A 581 4.75 -7.71 33.53
N LEU A 582 3.87 -6.79 33.92
CA LEU A 582 3.79 -6.24 35.26
C LEU A 582 2.40 -6.47 35.88
N LEU A 583 2.34 -6.54 37.23
CA LEU A 583 1.10 -6.59 38.00
C LEU A 583 0.14 -7.71 37.52
N ASN A 584 0.63 -8.94 37.51
CA ASN A 584 -0.08 -10.11 36.99
C ASN A 584 -0.48 -9.95 35.52
N ASN A 585 0.45 -9.42 34.69
CA ASN A 585 0.25 -9.10 33.28
C ASN A 585 -0.90 -8.10 33.02
N ARG A 586 -1.28 -7.30 34.02
CA ARG A 586 -2.21 -6.17 33.80
C ARG A 586 -1.62 -5.13 32.88
N ILE A 587 -0.29 -4.96 32.94
CA ILE A 587 0.47 -4.13 31.99
C ILE A 587 1.49 -5.04 31.32
N ASN A 588 1.45 -5.13 30.01
CA ASN A 588 2.45 -5.89 29.26
C ASN A 588 2.78 -5.17 27.97
N GLY A 589 3.96 -5.43 27.46
CA GLY A 589 4.38 -4.77 26.23
C GLY A 589 5.77 -5.20 25.78
N ASN A 590 6.22 -4.51 24.76
CA ASN A 590 7.56 -4.65 24.21
C ASN A 590 8.12 -3.30 23.77
N LEU A 591 9.44 -3.18 23.87
CA LEU A 591 10.24 -2.08 23.33
C LEU A 591 11.31 -2.68 22.44
N ASP A 592 11.43 -2.19 21.20
CA ASP A 592 12.49 -2.58 20.28
C ASP A 592 13.26 -1.33 19.82
N ILE A 593 14.58 -1.40 19.82
CA ILE A 593 15.50 -0.39 19.29
C ILE A 593 16.34 -1.06 18.23
N TYR A 594 16.37 -0.49 17.03
CA TYR A 594 17.07 -1.12 15.90
C TYR A 594 17.88 -0.13 15.08
N THR A 595 18.84 -0.69 14.38
CA THR A 595 19.56 -0.04 13.28
C THR A 595 19.75 -1.01 12.14
N SER A 596 19.54 -0.53 10.92
CA SER A 596 19.80 -1.32 9.72
C SER A 596 20.60 -0.50 8.71
N THR A 597 21.41 -1.19 7.93
CA THR A 597 22.23 -0.58 6.86
C THR A 597 22.16 -1.47 5.64
N THR A 598 21.74 -0.89 4.51
CA THR A 598 21.69 -1.56 3.21
C THR A 598 22.85 -1.02 2.36
N THR A 599 23.61 -1.93 1.79
CA THR A 599 24.78 -1.66 0.94
C THR A 599 24.62 -2.34 -0.41
N GLY A 600 25.32 -1.82 -1.43
CA GLY A 600 25.26 -2.35 -2.78
C GLY A 600 23.87 -2.15 -3.39
N LEU A 601 23.28 -0.98 -3.20
CA LEU A 601 21.97 -0.65 -3.79
C LEU A 601 22.05 -0.79 -5.31
N LEU A 602 21.02 -1.36 -5.90
CA LEU A 602 20.91 -1.50 -7.35
C LEU A 602 20.46 -0.17 -7.96
N LEU A 603 21.43 0.70 -8.22
CA LEU A 603 21.20 2.02 -8.77
C LEU A 603 21.44 2.04 -10.29
N LYS A 604 20.64 2.85 -10.95
CA LYS A 604 20.83 3.19 -12.36
C LYS A 604 21.89 4.29 -12.47
N ARG A 605 23.00 3.99 -13.13
CA ARG A 605 24.06 4.95 -13.41
C ARG A 605 23.95 5.42 -14.85
N ASN A 606 23.86 6.72 -15.05
CA ASN A 606 23.91 7.31 -16.39
C ASN A 606 25.33 7.15 -16.99
N LEU A 607 25.38 6.85 -18.27
CA LEU A 607 26.63 6.70 -19.03
C LEU A 607 26.81 7.86 -20.00
N PRO A 608 28.08 8.25 -20.31
CA PRO A 608 28.36 9.19 -21.38
C PRO A 608 27.78 8.68 -22.70
N LYS A 609 27.14 9.53 -23.49
CA LYS A 609 26.51 9.17 -24.77
C LYS A 609 27.46 8.53 -25.77
N VAL A 610 28.77 8.83 -25.67
CA VAL A 610 29.84 8.23 -26.50
C VAL A 610 29.95 6.71 -26.32
N SER A 611 29.44 6.15 -25.19
CA SER A 611 29.41 4.70 -24.96
C SER A 611 28.39 3.97 -25.84
N GLY A 612 27.49 4.70 -26.51
CA GLY A 612 26.32 4.14 -27.22
C GLY A 612 25.17 3.71 -26.33
N PHE A 613 25.29 3.87 -24.99
CA PHE A 613 24.26 3.53 -24.01
C PHE A 613 23.89 4.73 -23.15
N SER A 614 22.67 4.76 -22.66
CA SER A 614 22.19 5.81 -21.76
C SER A 614 22.53 5.51 -20.29
N ASP A 615 22.45 4.24 -19.91
CA ASP A 615 22.55 3.82 -18.52
C ASP A 615 22.98 2.36 -18.33
N VAL A 616 23.38 2.05 -17.09
CA VAL A 616 23.69 0.70 -16.61
C VAL A 616 23.22 0.55 -15.16
N TYR A 617 22.71 -0.63 -14.79
CA TYR A 617 22.53 -0.97 -13.37
C TYR A 617 23.86 -1.37 -12.75
N ALA A 618 24.12 -0.88 -11.54
CA ALA A 618 25.32 -1.25 -10.78
C ALA A 618 24.99 -1.32 -9.28
N ASN A 619 25.70 -2.19 -8.56
CA ASN A 619 25.62 -2.28 -7.10
C ASN A 619 26.47 -1.18 -6.48
N MET A 620 25.84 -0.09 -6.06
CA MET A 620 26.50 1.05 -5.45
C MET A 620 25.58 1.74 -4.45
N GLY A 621 26.13 2.65 -3.67
CA GLY A 621 25.35 3.40 -2.70
C GLY A 621 25.02 2.62 -1.43
N LYS A 622 24.46 3.36 -0.49
CA LYS A 622 24.20 2.90 0.87
C LYS A 622 23.08 3.70 1.51
N THR A 623 22.15 3.02 2.17
CA THR A 623 21.11 3.62 3.00
C THR A 623 21.18 3.09 4.42
N ALA A 624 20.60 3.81 5.36
CA ALA A 624 20.49 3.37 6.75
C ALA A 624 19.12 3.76 7.33
N ASN A 625 18.59 2.91 8.18
CA ASN A 625 17.43 3.16 9.02
C ASN A 625 17.80 2.94 10.48
N LYS A 626 17.24 3.74 11.38
CA LYS A 626 17.25 3.50 12.82
C LYS A 626 15.90 3.88 13.40
N GLY A 627 15.48 3.18 14.45
CA GLY A 627 14.17 3.46 15.00
C GLY A 627 13.95 2.88 16.39
N VAL A 628 12.83 3.31 16.95
CA VAL A 628 12.30 2.87 18.24
C VAL A 628 10.85 2.48 18.06
N GLU A 629 10.49 1.31 18.53
CA GLU A 629 9.15 0.73 18.48
C GLU A 629 8.71 0.38 19.90
N PHE A 630 7.48 0.73 20.22
CA PHE A 630 6.94 0.52 21.55
C PHE A 630 5.48 0.10 21.46
N THR A 631 5.13 -0.95 22.20
CA THR A 631 3.73 -1.40 22.35
C THR A 631 3.46 -1.67 23.82
N VAL A 632 2.38 -1.10 24.35
CA VAL A 632 1.90 -1.39 25.70
C VAL A 632 0.42 -1.74 25.65
N ASN A 633 0.07 -2.81 26.31
CA ASN A 633 -1.30 -3.20 26.61
C ASN A 633 -1.53 -3.09 28.11
N SER A 634 -2.58 -2.42 28.52
CA SER A 634 -2.96 -2.30 29.92
C SER A 634 -4.42 -2.71 30.14
N LYS A 635 -4.69 -3.41 31.23
CA LYS A 635 -6.01 -3.64 31.79
C LYS A 635 -6.21 -2.67 32.95
N ASN A 636 -6.80 -1.51 32.64
CA ASN A 636 -6.92 -0.38 33.57
C ASN A 636 -7.88 -0.71 34.71
N ILE A 637 -9.07 -1.24 34.35
CA ILE A 637 -10.08 -1.68 35.28
C ILE A 637 -10.52 -3.10 34.90
N VAL A 638 -10.61 -3.97 35.87
CA VAL A 638 -11.16 -5.33 35.71
C VAL A 638 -12.04 -5.62 36.92
N THR A 639 -13.35 -5.68 36.66
CA THR A 639 -14.35 -6.13 37.62
C THR A 639 -15.10 -7.32 37.04
N LYS A 640 -16.08 -7.85 37.75
CA LYS A 640 -16.91 -8.98 37.30
C LYS A 640 -17.68 -8.64 36.01
N ASP A 641 -18.22 -7.44 35.92
CA ASP A 641 -19.11 -7.02 34.85
C ASP A 641 -18.50 -5.98 33.89
N PHE A 642 -17.44 -5.28 34.31
CA PHE A 642 -16.82 -4.20 33.53
C PHE A 642 -15.32 -4.37 33.38
N THR A 643 -14.83 -4.22 32.17
CA THR A 643 -13.40 -4.13 31.86
C THR A 643 -13.09 -2.90 31.01
N TRP A 644 -11.98 -2.24 31.34
CA TRP A 644 -11.38 -1.20 30.49
C TRP A 644 -9.93 -1.55 30.20
N GLY A 645 -9.61 -1.71 28.92
CA GLY A 645 -8.26 -1.95 28.43
C GLY A 645 -7.80 -0.84 27.48
N THR A 646 -6.50 -0.56 27.50
CA THR A 646 -5.85 0.38 26.59
C THR A 646 -4.67 -0.30 25.90
N THR A 647 -4.57 -0.14 24.58
CA THR A 647 -3.40 -0.50 23.79
C THR A 647 -2.78 0.77 23.23
N LEU A 648 -1.49 1.00 23.52
CA LEU A 648 -0.69 2.09 22.96
C LEU A 648 0.37 1.51 22.05
N VAL A 649 0.48 2.08 20.86
CA VAL A 649 1.48 1.72 19.84
C VAL A 649 2.21 2.98 19.40
N PHE A 650 3.53 2.90 19.33
CA PHE A 650 4.38 4.00 18.86
C PHE A 650 5.52 3.47 18.01
N SER A 651 5.86 4.19 16.94
CA SER A 651 6.96 3.88 16.05
C SER A 651 7.62 5.16 15.57
N TRP A 652 8.91 5.28 15.79
CA TRP A 652 9.74 6.33 15.22
C TRP A 652 10.80 5.69 14.32
N ASN A 653 10.98 6.22 13.11
CA ASN A 653 11.99 5.77 12.16
C ASN A 653 12.71 6.95 11.51
N GLN A 654 14.02 6.84 11.39
CA GLN A 654 14.85 7.78 10.65
C GLN A 654 15.57 7.05 9.52
N ASN A 655 15.19 7.38 8.28
CA ASN A 655 15.85 6.93 7.05
C ASN A 655 16.94 7.94 6.62
N ARG A 656 18.07 7.47 6.09
CA ARG A 656 19.17 8.30 5.57
C ARG A 656 19.86 7.63 4.39
N ILE A 657 20.04 8.38 3.31
CA ILE A 657 21.03 8.05 2.27
C ILE A 657 22.42 8.28 2.86
N LYS A 658 23.30 7.29 2.80
CA LYS A 658 24.66 7.37 3.33
C LYS A 658 25.71 7.55 2.23
N ASP A 659 25.41 7.03 1.04
CA ASP A 659 26.23 7.13 -0.16
C ASP A 659 25.36 6.87 -1.39
N LEU A 660 25.74 7.39 -2.55
CA LEU A 660 25.07 7.17 -3.82
C LEU A 660 25.98 6.46 -4.82
N TYR A 661 26.93 7.20 -5.37
CA TYR A 661 27.79 6.74 -6.46
C TYR A 661 29.26 6.57 -6.06
N GLY A 662 29.57 6.72 -4.76
CA GLY A 662 30.93 6.65 -4.21
C GLY A 662 31.78 7.91 -4.44
N ASP A 663 31.17 8.98 -4.95
CA ASP A 663 31.84 10.26 -5.25
C ASP A 663 31.54 11.36 -4.22
N GLY A 664 30.70 11.04 -3.22
CA GLY A 664 30.30 11.97 -2.14
C GLY A 664 29.39 13.11 -2.58
N LYS A 665 28.80 13.03 -3.79
CA LYS A 665 27.94 14.07 -4.35
C LYS A 665 26.48 13.68 -4.27
N ASP A 666 25.64 14.71 -4.12
CA ASP A 666 24.19 14.60 -4.22
C ASP A 666 23.75 14.41 -5.67
N ASP A 667 22.62 13.72 -5.86
CA ASP A 667 21.96 13.59 -7.16
C ASP A 667 20.74 14.52 -7.20
N LEU A 668 20.96 15.74 -7.66
CA LEU A 668 19.93 16.77 -7.78
C LEU A 668 18.81 16.36 -8.74
N GLY A 669 19.16 15.67 -9.84
CA GLY A 669 18.20 15.24 -10.85
C GLY A 669 17.16 14.25 -10.32
N ASN A 670 17.57 13.32 -9.46
CA ASN A 670 16.71 12.36 -8.79
C ASN A 670 16.25 12.85 -7.41
N ARG A 671 16.71 14.01 -6.95
CA ARG A 671 16.46 14.57 -5.60
C ARG A 671 16.91 13.63 -4.48
N TRP A 672 18.07 13.00 -4.67
CA TRP A 672 18.73 12.18 -3.66
C TRP A 672 19.89 12.91 -3.02
N PHE A 673 19.81 13.12 -1.72
CA PHE A 673 20.76 13.91 -0.96
C PHE A 673 21.42 13.04 0.11
N ILE A 674 22.76 13.03 0.16
CA ILE A 674 23.52 12.31 1.18
C ILE A 674 23.22 12.94 2.55
N GLY A 675 22.92 12.10 3.52
CA GLY A 675 22.50 12.54 4.86
C GLY A 675 21.00 12.82 5.00
N GLN A 676 20.22 12.84 3.91
CA GLN A 676 18.77 13.05 3.93
C GLN A 676 17.99 11.74 3.73
N PRO A 677 16.69 11.70 4.05
CA PRO A 677 15.81 10.58 3.69
C PRO A 677 15.71 10.38 2.18
N ILE A 678 15.30 9.19 1.75
CA ILE A 678 15.10 8.84 0.33
C ILE A 678 14.03 9.74 -0.31
N GLY A 679 12.91 9.94 0.36
CA GLY A 679 11.83 10.82 -0.12
C GLY A 679 11.88 12.18 0.56
N VAL A 680 12.25 13.23 -0.17
CA VAL A 680 12.31 14.60 0.35
C VAL A 680 11.53 15.58 -0.52
N ILE A 681 11.08 16.65 0.09
CA ILE A 681 10.64 17.85 -0.60
C ILE A 681 11.87 18.75 -0.77
N TYR A 682 12.27 18.96 -2.04
CA TYR A 682 13.37 19.83 -2.42
C TYR A 682 12.80 20.99 -3.22
N ASP A 683 12.78 22.17 -2.60
CA ASP A 683 12.09 23.33 -3.14
C ASP A 683 12.63 24.63 -2.56
N TYR A 684 12.15 25.76 -3.10
CA TYR A 684 12.42 27.12 -2.63
C TYR A 684 11.77 27.43 -1.28
N ASP A 685 12.20 28.51 -0.63
CA ASP A 685 11.49 29.14 0.49
C ASP A 685 10.60 30.26 -0.02
N MET A 686 9.29 30.09 0.09
CA MET A 686 8.33 31.18 -0.10
C MET A 686 8.34 32.05 1.16
N VAL A 687 8.63 33.32 1.00
CA VAL A 687 8.68 34.32 2.10
C VAL A 687 7.51 35.31 2.04
N GLY A 688 6.59 35.09 1.13
CA GLY A 688 5.39 35.89 0.99
C GLY A 688 4.94 36.03 -0.47
N ILE A 689 4.19 37.07 -0.72
CA ILE A 689 3.75 37.50 -2.05
C ILE A 689 4.26 38.93 -2.23
N TRP A 690 4.79 39.24 -3.41
CA TRP A 690 5.20 40.59 -3.72
C TRP A 690 4.05 41.58 -3.67
N GLN A 691 4.17 42.62 -2.84
CA GLN A 691 3.15 43.68 -2.68
C GLN A 691 3.45 44.85 -3.60
N GLU A 692 2.41 45.70 -3.89
CA GLU A 692 2.54 46.85 -4.76
C GLU A 692 3.56 47.89 -4.27
N ASP A 693 3.59 48.15 -2.98
CA ASP A 693 4.51 49.07 -2.33
C ASP A 693 5.98 48.55 -2.40
N GLU A 694 6.19 47.25 -2.28
CA GLU A 694 7.50 46.62 -2.44
C GLU A 694 8.01 46.69 -3.89
N ILE A 695 7.13 46.49 -4.87
CA ILE A 695 7.43 46.63 -6.29
C ILE A 695 7.72 48.08 -6.64
N ALA A 696 6.91 49.04 -6.16
CA ALA A 696 7.11 50.47 -6.38
C ALA A 696 8.43 50.97 -5.74
N ALA A 697 8.80 50.43 -4.58
CA ALA A 697 10.08 50.74 -3.93
C ALA A 697 11.29 50.05 -4.61
N GLY A 698 11.05 49.21 -5.63
CA GLY A 698 12.10 48.51 -6.37
C GLY A 698 12.82 47.41 -5.58
N LEU A 699 12.20 46.91 -4.47
CA LEU A 699 12.82 45.87 -3.60
C LEU A 699 13.02 44.57 -4.35
N HIS A 700 12.11 44.22 -5.28
CA HIS A 700 12.19 43.00 -6.12
C HIS A 700 13.45 42.99 -7.00
N LYS A 701 13.98 44.17 -7.40
CA LYS A 701 15.16 44.26 -8.28
C LYS A 701 16.44 43.65 -7.69
N LYS A 702 16.47 43.42 -6.37
CA LYS A 702 17.63 42.83 -5.69
C LYS A 702 17.89 41.40 -6.13
N TRP A 703 16.83 40.58 -6.37
CA TRP A 703 17.01 39.15 -6.69
C TRP A 703 15.96 38.56 -7.61
N ASP A 704 14.84 39.29 -7.91
CA ASP A 704 13.78 38.88 -8.83
C ASP A 704 13.27 40.05 -9.66
N PRO A 705 14.13 40.64 -10.54
CA PRO A 705 13.88 41.92 -11.18
C PRO A 705 12.65 41.98 -12.12
N VAL A 706 12.12 40.81 -12.49
CA VAL A 706 10.94 40.67 -13.34
C VAL A 706 9.66 40.38 -12.56
N ALA A 707 9.73 40.41 -11.23
CA ALA A 707 8.57 40.16 -10.39
C ALA A 707 7.57 41.32 -10.47
N GLU A 708 6.30 40.99 -10.36
CA GLU A 708 5.20 41.94 -10.28
C GLU A 708 4.40 41.73 -9.01
N ALA A 709 3.54 42.70 -8.62
CA ALA A 709 2.69 42.57 -7.47
C ALA A 709 1.75 41.35 -7.61
N GLY A 710 1.62 40.59 -6.53
CA GLY A 710 0.88 39.34 -6.51
C GLY A 710 1.68 38.08 -6.91
N ASP A 711 2.94 38.19 -7.28
CA ASP A 711 3.80 37.04 -7.56
C ASP A 711 4.30 36.39 -6.29
N VAL A 712 4.57 35.09 -6.38
CA VAL A 712 5.24 34.34 -5.32
C VAL A 712 6.61 34.95 -5.04
N LYS A 713 6.84 35.40 -3.81
CA LYS A 713 8.09 35.95 -3.32
C LYS A 713 8.94 34.85 -2.72
N LEU A 714 10.06 34.55 -3.37
CA LEU A 714 11.01 33.53 -2.94
C LEU A 714 12.24 34.17 -2.27
N ALA A 715 12.87 33.42 -1.37
CA ALA A 715 14.12 33.85 -0.77
C ALA A 715 15.31 33.54 -1.69
N ASP A 716 16.14 34.55 -1.94
CA ASP A 716 17.52 34.37 -2.44
C ASP A 716 18.37 33.82 -1.28
N ARG A 717 18.50 32.49 -1.24
CA ARG A 717 19.09 31.79 -0.09
C ARG A 717 20.61 31.88 -0.07
N ASN A 718 21.23 31.90 -1.24
CA ASN A 718 22.68 31.98 -1.39
C ASN A 718 23.20 33.42 -1.49
N ASN A 719 22.28 34.41 -1.53
CA ASN A 719 22.53 35.84 -1.66
C ASN A 719 23.37 36.22 -2.91
N ASP A 720 23.10 35.53 -4.05
CA ASP A 720 23.79 35.82 -5.29
C ASP A 720 23.05 36.82 -6.21
N GLY A 721 21.89 37.33 -5.75
CA GLY A 721 21.11 38.34 -6.43
C GLY A 721 20.19 37.82 -7.52
N LYS A 722 19.81 36.53 -7.50
CA LYS A 722 18.85 35.92 -8.42
C LYS A 722 18.17 34.72 -7.77
N ILE A 723 17.03 34.31 -8.29
CA ILE A 723 16.33 33.08 -7.89
C ILE A 723 16.62 32.00 -8.95
N ASP A 724 17.34 30.98 -8.55
CA ASP A 724 17.62 29.81 -9.40
C ASP A 724 17.64 28.48 -8.60
N ASP A 725 18.05 27.39 -9.24
CA ASP A 725 18.07 26.07 -8.60
C ASP A 725 18.98 25.97 -7.36
N ASN A 726 19.93 26.92 -7.18
CA ASN A 726 20.82 26.97 -6.03
C ASN A 726 20.13 27.47 -4.75
N ASP A 727 18.96 28.10 -4.87
CA ASP A 727 18.14 28.55 -3.74
C ASP A 727 17.24 27.43 -3.18
N ARG A 728 17.15 26.31 -3.91
CA ARG A 728 16.39 25.17 -3.44
C ARG A 728 17.12 24.42 -2.35
N HIS A 729 16.36 23.88 -1.40
CA HIS A 729 16.91 23.03 -0.35
C HIS A 729 15.88 22.00 0.12
N VAL A 730 16.32 21.07 0.97
CA VAL A 730 15.45 20.05 1.55
C VAL A 730 14.57 20.66 2.65
N LYS A 731 13.27 20.81 2.38
CA LYS A 731 12.27 21.41 3.29
C LYS A 731 11.62 20.39 4.23
N GLY A 732 11.76 19.11 3.97
CA GLY A 732 11.16 18.06 4.75
C GLY A 732 11.16 16.72 4.04
N GLN A 733 10.51 15.75 4.63
CA GLN A 733 10.40 14.38 4.11
C GLN A 733 8.95 14.00 3.82
N THR A 734 8.75 13.15 2.80
CA THR A 734 7.43 12.67 2.37
C THR A 734 6.93 11.47 3.18
N THR A 735 7.80 10.83 3.95
CA THR A 735 7.47 9.72 4.85
C THR A 735 7.31 10.23 6.29
N PRO A 736 6.43 9.63 7.09
CA PRO A 736 6.28 10.05 8.49
C PRO A 736 7.56 9.86 9.29
N LYS A 737 7.85 10.79 10.22
CA LYS A 737 8.90 10.63 11.23
C LYS A 737 8.48 9.66 12.31
N TRP A 738 7.23 9.73 12.74
CA TRP A 738 6.67 8.83 13.71
C TRP A 738 5.17 8.59 13.50
N ILE A 739 4.72 7.44 13.96
CA ILE A 739 3.33 7.00 13.92
C ILE A 739 2.95 6.53 15.32
N GLY A 740 1.77 6.92 15.76
CA GLY A 740 1.18 6.50 17.02
C GLY A 740 -0.24 5.96 16.84
N GLY A 741 -0.64 5.08 17.74
CA GLY A 741 -1.99 4.56 17.82
C GLY A 741 -2.40 4.29 19.26
N ILE A 742 -3.60 4.68 19.63
CA ILE A 742 -4.21 4.37 20.92
C ILE A 742 -5.58 3.73 20.71
N THR A 743 -5.76 2.56 21.28
CA THR A 743 -7.06 1.88 21.33
C THR A 743 -7.54 1.80 22.76
N ASN A 744 -8.73 2.30 23.04
CA ASN A 744 -9.43 2.06 24.31
C ASN A 744 -10.63 1.13 24.05
N THR A 745 -10.73 0.09 24.85
CA THR A 745 -11.84 -0.88 24.80
C THR A 745 -12.51 -0.94 26.17
N PHE A 746 -13.81 -0.67 26.18
CA PHE A 746 -14.68 -0.72 27.35
C PHE A 746 -15.68 -1.86 27.13
N THR A 747 -15.75 -2.80 28.06
CA THR A 747 -16.71 -3.92 27.96
C THR A 747 -17.55 -4.00 29.23
N TYR A 748 -18.86 -4.04 29.08
CA TYR A 748 -19.83 -4.20 30.15
C TYR A 748 -20.86 -5.28 29.77
N LYS A 749 -20.85 -6.42 30.45
CA LYS A 749 -21.83 -7.52 30.28
C LYS A 749 -22.10 -7.93 28.82
N GLY A 750 -21.15 -8.00 27.97
CA GLY A 750 -21.34 -8.33 26.53
C GLY A 750 -21.42 -7.13 25.61
N LEU A 751 -21.74 -5.92 26.13
CA LEU A 751 -21.62 -4.68 25.36
C LEU A 751 -20.15 -4.24 25.36
N SER A 752 -19.57 -3.97 24.20
CA SER A 752 -18.18 -3.53 24.06
C SER A 752 -18.09 -2.30 23.15
N LEU A 753 -17.42 -1.24 23.63
CA LEU A 753 -17.06 -0.06 22.84
C LEU A 753 -15.56 -0.03 22.67
N SER A 754 -15.11 0.00 21.43
CA SER A 754 -13.70 0.17 21.05
C SER A 754 -13.50 1.46 20.28
N VAL A 755 -12.57 2.31 20.73
CA VAL A 755 -12.22 3.56 20.06
C VAL A 755 -10.73 3.52 19.71
N PHE A 756 -10.41 3.65 18.44
CA PHE A 756 -9.04 3.69 17.94
C PHE A 756 -8.74 5.06 17.32
N ILE A 757 -7.67 5.68 17.81
CA ILE A 757 -7.14 6.94 17.30
C ILE A 757 -5.74 6.68 16.75
N GLN A 758 -5.51 7.11 15.52
CA GLN A 758 -4.22 7.05 14.82
C GLN A 758 -3.64 8.45 14.67
N THR A 759 -2.32 8.58 14.81
CA THR A 759 -1.59 9.81 14.46
C THR A 759 -0.40 9.49 13.57
N VAL A 760 -0.17 10.32 12.55
CA VAL A 760 0.92 10.21 11.58
C VAL A 760 1.58 11.58 11.48
N GLN A 761 2.86 11.68 11.83
CA GLN A 761 3.49 12.96 12.09
C GLN A 761 4.84 13.14 11.40
N GLY A 762 5.14 14.41 11.05
CA GLY A 762 6.44 14.84 10.55
C GLY A 762 6.66 14.57 9.07
N MET A 763 5.59 14.49 8.27
CA MET A 763 5.67 14.42 6.82
C MET A 763 5.22 15.72 6.16
N LYS A 764 5.79 16.01 4.98
CA LYS A 764 5.39 17.11 4.10
C LYS A 764 5.16 16.56 2.70
N ASN A 765 4.18 17.14 2.01
CA ASN A 765 3.92 16.84 0.60
C ASN A 765 3.68 18.15 -0.16
N ASN A 766 3.99 18.17 -1.46
CA ASN A 766 3.55 19.23 -2.34
C ASN A 766 2.04 19.16 -2.50
N ASN A 767 1.39 20.31 -2.44
CA ASN A 767 -0.06 20.41 -2.60
C ASN A 767 -0.40 20.84 -4.04
N ASN A 768 -0.72 19.85 -4.86
CA ASN A 768 -1.04 20.10 -6.26
C ASN A 768 -2.38 20.80 -6.45
N LEU A 769 -3.33 20.68 -5.52
CA LEU A 769 -4.59 21.43 -5.60
C LEU A 769 -4.32 22.93 -5.56
N ILE A 770 -3.44 23.38 -4.67
CA ILE A 770 -3.00 24.79 -4.61
C ILE A 770 -2.25 25.19 -5.88
N GLY A 771 -1.33 24.34 -6.35
CA GLY A 771 -0.58 24.56 -7.59
C GLY A 771 -1.51 24.74 -8.78
N MET A 772 -2.41 23.79 -9.01
CA MET A 772 -3.37 23.79 -10.12
C MET A 772 -4.37 24.96 -10.02
N ALA A 773 -4.85 25.27 -8.83
CA ALA A 773 -5.75 26.42 -8.60
C ALA A 773 -5.11 27.74 -9.04
N GLY A 774 -3.78 27.83 -8.97
CA GLY A 774 -3.02 28.99 -9.42
C GLY A 774 -2.64 28.93 -10.89
N ASP A 775 -2.10 27.83 -11.40
CA ASP A 775 -1.56 27.71 -12.75
C ASP A 775 -2.64 27.70 -13.84
N GLU A 776 -3.84 27.25 -13.49
CA GLU A 776 -4.97 27.12 -14.40
C GLU A 776 -6.17 28.00 -14.01
N MET A 777 -5.91 29.11 -13.35
CA MET A 777 -6.91 29.99 -12.72
C MET A 777 -8.03 30.46 -13.63
N GLY A 778 -7.73 30.73 -14.88
CA GLY A 778 -8.71 31.20 -15.86
C GLY A 778 -9.42 30.07 -16.60
N ARG A 779 -9.13 28.82 -16.29
CA ARG A 779 -9.55 27.66 -17.07
C ARG A 779 -10.30 26.60 -16.26
N ARG A 780 -10.41 26.77 -14.95
CA ARG A 780 -11.04 25.79 -14.07
C ARG A 780 -11.66 26.40 -12.82
N ASN A 781 -12.58 25.66 -12.22
CA ASN A 781 -13.07 25.91 -10.86
C ASN A 781 -12.01 25.51 -9.80
N THR A 782 -12.19 25.95 -8.57
CA THR A 782 -11.33 25.65 -7.44
C THR A 782 -12.10 25.68 -6.12
N THR A 783 -11.48 25.15 -5.07
CA THR A 783 -12.04 25.24 -3.72
C THR A 783 -11.95 26.67 -3.17
N THR A 784 -12.97 27.07 -2.41
CA THR A 784 -12.99 28.36 -1.70
C THR A 784 -12.00 28.45 -0.55
N GLU A 785 -11.36 27.32 -0.15
CA GLU A 785 -10.29 27.29 0.83
C GLU A 785 -8.98 27.90 0.31
N ILE A 786 -8.83 28.02 -1.01
CA ILE A 786 -7.67 28.62 -1.67
C ILE A 786 -8.04 30.03 -2.13
N GLY A 787 -7.48 31.02 -1.45
CA GLY A 787 -7.62 32.42 -1.82
C GLY A 787 -6.73 32.84 -2.99
N TYR A 788 -6.76 34.14 -3.29
CA TYR A 788 -5.85 34.79 -4.23
C TYR A 788 -5.65 36.26 -3.85
N TRP A 789 -4.50 36.77 -4.28
CA TRP A 789 -4.13 38.15 -4.05
C TRP A 789 -4.77 39.06 -5.08
N THR A 790 -5.32 40.19 -4.65
CA THR A 790 -5.66 41.37 -5.48
C THR A 790 -5.16 42.64 -4.81
N PRO A 791 -5.11 43.79 -5.49
CA PRO A 791 -4.76 45.07 -4.87
C PRO A 791 -5.66 45.43 -3.67
N GLU A 792 -6.94 45.05 -3.73
CA GLU A 792 -7.96 45.31 -2.70
C GLU A 792 -7.96 44.24 -1.61
N ASN A 793 -7.52 43.00 -1.93
CA ASN A 793 -7.45 41.88 -1.02
C ASN A 793 -6.04 41.33 -0.95
N LYS A 794 -5.16 42.07 -0.25
CA LYS A 794 -3.73 41.70 -0.10
C LYS A 794 -3.57 40.43 0.70
N SER A 795 -2.69 39.54 0.22
CA SER A 795 -2.32 38.29 0.86
C SER A 795 -0.82 38.09 0.81
N ASN A 796 -0.25 37.48 1.85
CA ASN A 796 1.13 36.94 1.86
C ASN A 796 1.18 35.41 1.70
N GLU A 797 0.01 34.77 1.59
CA GLU A 797 -0.12 33.31 1.47
C GLU A 797 -0.52 32.90 0.06
N TRP A 798 -1.44 33.66 -0.56
CA TRP A 798 -2.03 33.34 -1.85
C TRP A 798 -1.51 34.28 -2.93
N ARG A 799 -1.04 33.70 -4.03
CA ARG A 799 -0.57 34.47 -5.21
C ARG A 799 -1.73 35.07 -6.00
N SER A 800 -1.43 36.01 -6.85
CA SER A 800 -2.42 36.60 -7.76
C SER A 800 -2.89 35.61 -8.85
N LEU A 801 -4.01 35.94 -9.50
CA LEU A 801 -4.53 35.22 -10.66
C LEU A 801 -3.74 35.49 -11.95
N ARG A 802 -2.63 36.24 -11.88
CA ARG A 802 -1.79 36.55 -13.03
C ARG A 802 -1.10 35.30 -13.56
N LYS A 803 -1.06 35.13 -14.88
CA LYS A 803 -0.25 34.09 -15.53
C LYS A 803 1.21 34.25 -15.10
N ASN A 804 1.86 33.13 -14.85
CA ASN A 804 3.26 33.09 -14.39
C ASN A 804 3.54 33.73 -13.01
N SER A 805 2.52 34.01 -12.19
CA SER A 805 2.74 34.50 -10.82
C SER A 805 3.54 33.52 -9.92
N ASN A 806 3.78 32.29 -10.40
CA ASN A 806 4.68 31.28 -9.82
C ASN A 806 5.76 30.85 -10.85
N ARG A 807 6.48 31.82 -11.41
CA ARG A 807 7.44 31.62 -12.53
C ARG A 807 8.56 30.64 -12.23
N HIS A 808 8.97 30.52 -10.97
CA HIS A 808 10.06 29.65 -10.56
C HIS A 808 9.58 28.22 -10.23
N GLY A 809 8.26 27.95 -10.29
CA GLY A 809 7.70 26.61 -10.07
C GLY A 809 7.77 26.14 -8.62
N TYR A 810 7.48 27.03 -7.66
CA TYR A 810 7.32 26.68 -6.27
C TYR A 810 6.19 25.63 -6.09
N GLY A 811 6.42 24.56 -5.34
CA GLY A 811 5.54 23.40 -5.27
C GLY A 811 4.50 23.43 -4.15
N PHE A 812 4.38 24.52 -3.41
CA PHE A 812 3.42 24.67 -2.29
C PHE A 812 3.45 23.52 -1.29
N ALA A 813 4.65 23.22 -0.79
CA ALA A 813 4.84 22.15 0.18
C ALA A 813 4.14 22.45 1.51
N GLN A 814 3.20 21.58 1.90
CA GLN A 814 2.44 21.70 3.16
C GLN A 814 2.77 20.59 4.15
N ASN A 815 2.43 20.85 5.42
CA ASN A 815 2.40 19.83 6.47
C ASN A 815 1.28 18.84 6.17
N ALA A 816 1.63 17.56 5.94
CA ALA A 816 0.69 16.47 5.69
C ALA A 816 0.50 15.57 6.93
N SER A 817 0.90 16.05 8.10
CA SER A 817 0.67 15.35 9.38
C SER A 817 -0.81 15.38 9.76
N PHE A 818 -1.29 14.31 10.38
CA PHE A 818 -2.68 14.23 10.82
C PHE A 818 -2.86 13.35 12.06
N THR A 819 -3.97 13.58 12.75
CA THR A 819 -4.52 12.70 13.79
C THR A 819 -5.95 12.36 13.40
N ARG A 820 -6.30 11.07 13.42
CA ARG A 820 -7.59 10.57 12.93
C ARG A 820 -8.27 9.67 13.96
N VAL A 821 -9.57 9.92 14.20
CA VAL A 821 -10.46 8.95 14.82
C VAL A 821 -10.76 7.88 13.78
N LYS A 822 -9.95 6.80 13.84
CA LYS A 822 -9.85 5.82 12.76
C LYS A 822 -11.00 4.83 12.78
N ASP A 823 -11.28 4.23 13.95
CA ASP A 823 -12.33 3.24 14.11
C ASP A 823 -13.04 3.46 15.46
N VAL A 824 -14.37 3.48 15.43
CA VAL A 824 -15.24 3.44 16.62
C VAL A 824 -16.21 2.29 16.43
N THR A 825 -16.08 1.24 17.24
CA THR A 825 -16.92 0.03 17.14
C THR A 825 -17.70 -0.18 18.42
N LEU A 826 -19.01 -0.24 18.30
CA LEU A 826 -19.91 -0.67 19.36
C LEU A 826 -20.42 -2.08 19.01
N SER A 827 -20.23 -3.06 19.88
CA SER A 827 -20.66 -4.44 19.65
C SER A 827 -21.37 -5.00 20.86
N TYR A 828 -22.34 -5.90 20.61
CA TYR A 828 -23.02 -6.64 21.65
C TYR A 828 -22.98 -8.13 21.36
N ALA A 829 -22.34 -8.89 22.25
CA ALA A 829 -22.32 -10.33 22.22
C ALA A 829 -23.48 -10.87 23.11
N PHE A 830 -24.43 -11.54 22.50
CA PHE A 830 -25.55 -12.14 23.23
C PHE A 830 -25.05 -13.30 24.11
N PRO A 831 -25.63 -13.47 25.32
CA PRO A 831 -25.23 -14.57 26.20
C PRO A 831 -25.44 -15.93 25.53
N GLU A 832 -24.43 -16.79 25.57
CA GLU A 832 -24.50 -18.16 24.98
C GLU A 832 -25.69 -18.95 25.48
N THR A 833 -26.02 -18.83 26.79
CA THR A 833 -27.19 -19.49 27.40
C THR A 833 -28.53 -19.10 26.76
N THR A 834 -28.64 -17.86 26.26
CA THR A 834 -29.82 -17.38 25.55
C THR A 834 -29.81 -17.88 24.10
N MET A 835 -28.66 -17.87 23.47
CA MET A 835 -28.50 -18.30 22.09
C MET A 835 -28.74 -19.79 21.91
N HIS A 836 -28.30 -20.61 22.81
CA HIS A 836 -28.58 -22.06 22.80
C HIS A 836 -30.08 -22.39 22.88
N LYS A 837 -30.89 -21.53 23.51
CA LYS A 837 -32.37 -21.73 23.56
C LYS A 837 -33.06 -21.54 22.19
N VAL A 838 -32.41 -20.80 21.29
CA VAL A 838 -32.89 -20.56 19.92
C VAL A 838 -32.10 -21.35 18.88
N GLY A 839 -31.30 -22.34 19.34
CA GLY A 839 -30.53 -23.22 18.44
C GLY A 839 -29.26 -22.62 17.85
N LEU A 840 -28.77 -21.48 18.38
CA LEU A 840 -27.58 -20.83 17.96
C LEU A 840 -26.41 -21.06 18.94
N GLY A 841 -25.22 -21.26 18.44
CA GLY A 841 -24.02 -21.35 19.27
C GLY A 841 -23.51 -19.98 19.74
N GLY A 842 -23.84 -18.91 19.00
CA GLY A 842 -23.47 -17.53 19.36
C GLY A 842 -23.99 -16.51 18.38
N LEU A 843 -24.22 -15.29 18.88
CA LEU A 843 -24.60 -14.11 18.08
C LEU A 843 -23.87 -12.88 18.60
N THR A 844 -23.22 -12.15 17.69
CA THR A 844 -22.66 -10.82 17.96
C THR A 844 -23.18 -9.87 16.89
N VAL A 845 -23.71 -8.74 17.30
CA VAL A 845 -24.04 -7.63 16.41
C VAL A 845 -23.07 -6.47 16.67
N TYR A 846 -22.72 -5.71 15.64
CA TYR A 846 -21.84 -4.58 15.81
C TYR A 846 -22.17 -3.44 14.84
N PHE A 847 -21.84 -2.22 15.28
CA PHE A 847 -21.85 -1.02 14.47
C PHE A 847 -20.46 -0.40 14.51
N THR A 848 -19.91 -0.07 13.34
CA THR A 848 -18.56 0.52 13.21
C THR A 848 -18.61 1.77 12.35
N GLY A 849 -18.08 2.88 12.90
CA GLY A 849 -17.73 4.08 12.12
C GLY A 849 -16.22 4.12 11.87
N ARG A 850 -15.82 4.39 10.63
CA ARG A 850 -14.41 4.45 10.23
C ARG A 850 -14.05 5.80 9.62
N ASN A 851 -12.81 6.26 9.84
CA ASN A 851 -12.26 7.54 9.34
C ASN A 851 -13.17 8.74 9.68
N LEU A 852 -13.75 8.76 10.89
CA LEU A 852 -14.85 9.67 11.25
C LEU A 852 -14.41 11.14 11.28
N PHE A 853 -13.24 11.40 11.84
CA PHE A 853 -12.70 12.76 11.99
C PHE A 853 -11.20 12.75 11.72
N THR A 854 -10.72 13.70 10.92
CA THR A 854 -9.29 13.91 10.65
C THR A 854 -8.93 15.34 11.05
N PHE A 855 -7.94 15.48 11.92
CA PHE A 855 -7.38 16.77 12.37
C PHE A 855 -6.05 16.96 11.65
N THR A 856 -5.94 18.01 10.83
CA THR A 856 -4.79 18.27 9.97
C THR A 856 -4.75 19.73 9.53
N ASP A 857 -3.58 20.23 9.18
CA ASP A 857 -3.38 21.54 8.53
C ASP A 857 -3.41 21.43 6.99
N TRP A 858 -3.62 20.24 6.47
CA TRP A 858 -3.65 19.98 5.02
C TRP A 858 -4.88 20.60 4.38
N ILE A 859 -4.69 21.41 3.35
CA ILE A 859 -5.75 21.94 2.48
C ILE A 859 -6.01 20.91 1.38
N GLY A 860 -7.26 20.48 1.24
CA GLY A 860 -7.62 19.48 0.21
C GLY A 860 -8.33 18.26 0.79
N TRP A 861 -8.48 17.23 -0.04
CA TRP A 861 -9.32 16.08 0.27
C TRP A 861 -8.85 15.26 1.47
N ASP A 862 -7.59 14.87 1.50
CA ASP A 862 -7.03 14.11 2.63
C ASP A 862 -5.50 14.11 2.59
N PRO A 863 -4.80 14.29 3.72
CA PRO A 863 -3.33 14.31 3.77
C PRO A 863 -2.66 12.96 3.44
N GLU A 864 -3.40 11.85 3.51
CA GLU A 864 -2.89 10.51 3.24
C GLU A 864 -3.02 10.14 1.75
N THR A 865 -4.04 10.66 1.05
CA THR A 865 -4.23 10.42 -0.39
C THR A 865 -3.26 11.27 -1.21
N ARG A 866 -2.59 10.64 -2.17
CA ARG A 866 -1.70 11.36 -3.11
C ARG A 866 -2.54 11.93 -4.25
N GLN A 867 -2.80 13.21 -4.20
CA GLN A 867 -3.48 13.96 -5.26
C GLN A 867 -2.52 14.46 -6.35
N ASP A 868 -1.25 13.98 -6.36
CA ASP A 868 -0.22 14.58 -7.20
C ASP A 868 -0.21 14.09 -8.65
N GLY A 869 -1.14 13.21 -9.04
CA GLY A 869 -1.21 12.67 -10.41
C GLY A 869 0.09 12.03 -10.93
N ARG A 870 1.19 12.23 -10.22
CA ARG A 870 2.53 11.75 -10.59
C ARG A 870 2.82 10.35 -10.06
N GLY A 871 2.07 9.88 -9.05
CA GLY A 871 2.31 8.58 -8.41
C GLY A 871 1.85 7.39 -9.25
N SER A 872 0.71 7.51 -9.96
CA SER A 872 0.15 6.45 -10.80
C SER A 872 0.31 6.72 -12.30
N GLY A 873 0.63 7.95 -12.70
CA GLY A 873 0.61 8.40 -14.10
C GLY A 873 -0.80 8.46 -14.71
N LYS A 874 -1.84 8.28 -13.89
CA LYS A 874 -3.23 8.28 -14.32
C LYS A 874 -4.03 9.28 -13.50
N TRP A 875 -4.33 10.43 -14.08
CA TRP A 875 -5.18 11.46 -13.51
C TRP A 875 -6.61 10.97 -13.23
N GLU A 876 -7.03 9.92 -13.93
CA GLU A 876 -8.34 9.29 -13.79
C GLU A 876 -8.54 8.59 -12.43
N ASP A 877 -7.46 8.32 -11.69
CA ASP A 877 -7.48 7.58 -10.43
C ASP A 877 -7.45 8.48 -9.18
N ASN A 878 -7.65 9.80 -9.31
CA ASN A 878 -7.90 10.66 -8.16
C ASN A 878 -9.19 10.22 -7.49
N TYR A 879 -9.08 9.66 -6.30
CA TYR A 879 -10.22 9.17 -5.55
C TYR A 879 -10.10 9.61 -4.09
N PRO A 880 -11.12 10.27 -3.53
CA PRO A 880 -11.07 10.83 -2.19
C PRO A 880 -11.05 9.73 -1.12
N MET A 881 -10.50 10.05 0.05
CA MET A 881 -10.64 9.20 1.23
C MET A 881 -12.10 9.12 1.66
N THR A 882 -12.54 7.92 2.06
CA THR A 882 -13.91 7.71 2.50
C THR A 882 -14.00 7.51 4.02
N LYS A 883 -15.09 7.98 4.61
CA LYS A 883 -15.61 7.55 5.90
C LYS A 883 -16.71 6.53 5.67
N SER A 884 -16.89 5.60 6.59
CA SER A 884 -17.95 4.60 6.48
C SER A 884 -18.67 4.35 7.80
N TYR A 885 -19.94 3.96 7.68
CA TYR A 885 -20.80 3.52 8.78
C TYR A 885 -21.33 2.15 8.43
N THR A 886 -20.97 1.15 9.23
CA THR A 886 -21.22 -0.25 8.91
C THR A 886 -21.94 -0.95 10.04
N PHE A 887 -22.99 -1.68 9.71
CA PHE A 887 -23.68 -2.60 10.61
C PHE A 887 -23.34 -4.04 10.21
N GLY A 888 -22.99 -4.88 11.17
CA GLY A 888 -22.59 -6.25 10.92
C GLY A 888 -23.08 -7.23 11.98
N ILE A 889 -23.07 -8.51 11.57
CA ILE A 889 -23.56 -9.63 12.36
C ILE A 889 -22.63 -10.84 12.22
N ASN A 890 -22.30 -11.47 13.33
CA ASN A 890 -21.60 -12.74 13.38
C ASN A 890 -22.47 -13.79 14.07
N LEU A 891 -22.81 -14.84 13.34
CA LEU A 891 -23.64 -15.97 13.80
C LEU A 891 -22.78 -17.24 13.88
N THR A 892 -23.04 -18.04 14.89
CA THR A 892 -22.46 -19.38 15.03
C THR A 892 -23.62 -20.37 15.29
N PHE A 893 -23.68 -21.43 14.50
CA PHE A 893 -24.71 -22.50 14.60
C PHE A 893 -24.12 -23.75 15.21
#